data_158b97e72ea74353e4a4b2fa8c79f497
#
_entry.id   158b97e72ea74353e4a4b2fa8c79f497
#
_cell.length_a   1.000
_cell.length_b   1.000
_cell.length_c   1.000
_cell.angle_alpha   90.00
_cell.angle_beta   90.00
_cell.angle_gamma   90.00
#
_symmetry.space_group_name_H-M   'P 1'
#
loop_
_entity.id
_entity.type
_entity.pdbx_description
1 polymer ?
#
loop_
_entity_poly.entity_id
_entity_poly.type
_entity_poly.pdbx_seq_one_letter_code
_entity_poly.pdbx_strand_id
1 'polypeptide(L)'
;MGKTKNLTVEITGMSCASCAKRIEDTIGNTNGVSESIVNFATRKATVTGRAPAEEIYKIIEGLGYGIVKEETPAVSEREIAKSEWKKFLVSAILSVPVFAISMFMIHFRFSDLTQLVLTTTVIFWPGIGFFKNALKQVMHWSIGMDSLIALGAGTAYGFSVITLIKGGSGLYFESASIIITLILLGRFFETKAKGKAGEAIRKLMDLQPKMARVIRDGTEKEVPVTDVQVGERLAIRPGEKIPVDGAIIEGWTSIDESMLTGESMPIHKEEGDKVFGGTVNTTGLIYMTAENIGANTVLAHIAKLVEDAQGSKALVQRLADKVSGVFVQIVILIALLTLGGWILAGYQFNEAIIPAVAVLVIACPCALGLATPTAVMVGTGRAAEAGILIKDAASLELAHKINTLVLDKTGTITEGKPRVTDLFNINDEKETAETDNKNGLDILHIIGSCEQHSEHPIGMAIVHYVREQGIDLEEVKDFKAIAGMGIRAIYNESTVLIGSDKLMTENNIDVSELKQKAMEIKDESKTIAFLAVDNKAESVIGIGDVVRETSKDAIQEINDMGVEVVMLTGDNEVVAETVGKEMGIVSVKSNLRPADKCDEIKEIQQSGKIVGMIGDGINDAPALATADVSFAIGTATEIAMEAANITLVKGDILRACEALKLSRQTMNIIKQNLFWAFGYNVLALPVAALGFLNPMIAAGAMAFSSVSVVTNSLRLRRLRL
;
A
#
# COMPACT_ATOMS: atom_id res chain seq x y z
N MET A 1 12.85 -15.36 26.52
CA MET A 1 11.66 -14.58 26.15
C MET A 1 11.10 -15.19 24.87
N GLY A 2 9.89 -15.76 24.89
CA GLY A 2 9.27 -16.40 23.71
C GLY A 2 8.94 -15.37 22.65
N LYS A 3 9.26 -15.65 21.38
CA LYS A 3 8.95 -14.78 20.23
C LYS A 3 7.44 -14.57 20.14
N THR A 4 6.98 -13.33 20.09
CA THR A 4 5.62 -12.98 19.65
C THR A 4 5.41 -13.49 18.23
N LYS A 5 4.33 -14.23 18.00
CA LYS A 5 3.94 -14.71 16.65
C LYS A 5 2.75 -13.90 16.15
N ASN A 6 2.74 -13.61 14.87
CA ASN A 6 1.56 -13.09 14.19
C ASN A 6 0.80 -14.26 13.59
N LEU A 7 -0.48 -14.38 13.93
CA LEU A 7 -1.40 -15.37 13.38
C LEU A 7 -2.44 -14.64 12.54
N THR A 8 -2.54 -14.95 11.26
CA THR A 8 -3.60 -14.45 10.38
C THR A 8 -4.58 -15.59 10.06
N VAL A 9 -5.88 -15.35 10.26
CA VAL A 9 -6.94 -16.37 10.10
C VAL A 9 -8.06 -15.78 9.25
N GLU A 10 -8.51 -16.50 8.23
CA GLU A 10 -9.69 -16.12 7.46
C GLU A 10 -10.95 -16.63 8.14
N ILE A 11 -11.92 -15.71 8.37
CA ILE A 11 -13.16 -15.97 9.12
C ILE A 11 -14.35 -15.94 8.18
N THR A 12 -15.17 -16.97 8.24
CA THR A 12 -16.45 -17.06 7.51
C THR A 12 -17.64 -16.77 8.42
N GLY A 13 -18.75 -16.29 7.83
CA GLY A 13 -19.99 -16.03 8.55
C GLY A 13 -20.11 -14.62 9.14
N MET A 14 -19.10 -13.76 9.03
CA MET A 14 -19.22 -12.34 9.39
C MET A 14 -20.13 -11.61 8.40
N SER A 15 -21.13 -10.91 8.90
CA SER A 15 -22.12 -10.20 8.08
C SER A 15 -22.06 -8.68 8.20
N CYS A 16 -21.36 -8.15 9.20
CA CYS A 16 -21.27 -6.70 9.46
C CYS A 16 -20.04 -6.34 10.30
N ALA A 17 -19.72 -5.04 10.36
CA ALA A 17 -18.62 -4.52 11.16
C ALA A 17 -18.75 -4.81 12.66
N SER A 18 -19.97 -4.85 13.21
CA SER A 18 -20.21 -5.20 14.61
C SER A 18 -19.79 -6.64 14.93
N CYS A 19 -19.95 -7.58 13.97
CA CYS A 19 -19.46 -8.94 14.12
C CYS A 19 -17.93 -8.98 14.22
N ALA A 20 -17.24 -8.25 13.32
CA ALA A 20 -15.80 -8.16 13.33
C ALA A 20 -15.28 -7.54 14.64
N LYS A 21 -15.90 -6.45 15.11
CA LYS A 21 -15.54 -5.79 16.37
C LYS A 21 -15.67 -6.73 17.56
N ARG A 22 -16.74 -7.51 17.63
CA ARG A 22 -16.95 -8.46 18.70
C ARG A 22 -15.90 -9.57 18.72
N ILE A 23 -15.56 -10.15 17.56
CA ILE A 23 -14.51 -11.16 17.48
C ILE A 23 -13.19 -10.54 17.95
N GLU A 24 -12.88 -9.32 17.51
CA GLU A 24 -11.71 -8.57 17.88
C GLU A 24 -11.61 -8.36 19.40
N ASP A 25 -12.70 -7.88 20.03
CA ASP A 25 -12.75 -7.64 21.46
C ASP A 25 -12.62 -8.95 22.28
N THR A 26 -13.26 -10.03 21.80
CA THR A 26 -13.19 -11.32 22.52
C THR A 26 -11.80 -11.92 22.44
N ILE A 27 -11.16 -11.89 21.26
CA ILE A 27 -9.78 -12.35 21.08
C ILE A 27 -8.81 -11.46 21.86
N GLY A 28 -8.98 -10.12 21.80
CA GLY A 28 -8.11 -9.15 22.48
C GLY A 28 -8.11 -9.29 24.02
N ASN A 29 -9.23 -9.77 24.59
CA ASN A 29 -9.34 -10.05 26.02
C ASN A 29 -8.79 -11.43 26.43
N THR A 30 -8.22 -12.20 25.50
CA THR A 30 -7.68 -13.54 25.78
C THR A 30 -6.26 -13.44 26.31
N ASN A 31 -5.92 -14.24 27.31
CA ASN A 31 -4.60 -14.26 27.89
C ASN A 31 -3.52 -14.63 26.85
N GLY A 32 -2.47 -13.81 26.78
CA GLY A 32 -1.38 -14.03 25.82
C GLY A 32 -1.56 -13.35 24.45
N VAL A 33 -2.67 -12.65 24.23
CA VAL A 33 -2.89 -11.80 23.06
C VAL A 33 -2.42 -10.38 23.42
N SER A 34 -1.53 -9.82 22.60
CA SER A 34 -1.07 -8.43 22.73
C SER A 34 -1.92 -7.48 21.92
N GLU A 35 -2.31 -7.90 20.70
CA GLU A 35 -3.16 -7.13 19.81
C GLU A 35 -4.02 -8.08 18.98
N SER A 36 -5.25 -7.66 18.70
CA SER A 36 -6.16 -8.35 17.80
C SER A 36 -6.81 -7.33 16.88
N ILE A 37 -6.74 -7.60 15.57
CA ILE A 37 -7.37 -6.78 14.54
C ILE A 37 -8.23 -7.69 13.68
N VAL A 38 -9.54 -7.42 13.59
CA VAL A 38 -10.45 -8.18 12.74
C VAL A 38 -11.03 -7.25 11.67
N ASN A 39 -10.67 -7.49 10.42
CA ASN A 39 -11.13 -6.69 9.30
C ASN A 39 -12.31 -7.36 8.60
N PHE A 40 -13.46 -6.69 8.62
CA PHE A 40 -14.70 -7.19 7.99
C PHE A 40 -14.60 -7.26 6.47
N ALA A 41 -13.86 -6.33 5.82
CA ALA A 41 -13.78 -6.28 4.37
C ALA A 41 -12.93 -7.41 3.79
N THR A 42 -11.77 -7.69 4.42
CA THR A 42 -10.85 -8.77 4.02
C THR A 42 -11.23 -10.11 4.62
N ARG A 43 -12.15 -10.14 5.61
CA ARG A 43 -12.55 -11.31 6.40
C ARG A 43 -11.41 -11.95 7.18
N LYS A 44 -10.34 -11.24 7.46
CA LYS A 44 -9.17 -11.73 8.18
C LYS A 44 -9.12 -11.21 9.61
N ALA A 45 -8.71 -12.08 10.52
CA ALA A 45 -8.26 -11.71 11.86
C ALA A 45 -6.74 -11.84 11.92
N THR A 46 -6.07 -10.78 12.32
CA THR A 46 -4.64 -10.76 12.62
C THR A 46 -4.48 -10.64 14.13
N VAL A 47 -3.83 -11.62 14.72
CA VAL A 47 -3.63 -11.72 16.17
C VAL A 47 -2.15 -11.76 16.47
N THR A 48 -1.68 -10.79 17.24
CA THR A 48 -0.29 -10.70 17.70
C THR A 48 -0.21 -11.12 19.15
N GLY A 49 0.63 -12.11 19.46
CA GLY A 49 0.76 -12.56 20.85
C GLY A 49 1.44 -13.89 21.02
N ARG A 50 1.22 -14.51 22.17
CA ARG A 50 1.75 -15.82 22.56
C ARG A 50 0.64 -16.88 22.67
N ALA A 51 -0.62 -16.49 22.49
CA ALA A 51 -1.75 -17.40 22.56
C ALA A 51 -1.63 -18.49 21.48
N PRO A 52 -1.92 -19.76 21.79
CA PRO A 52 -1.92 -20.85 20.81
C PRO A 52 -2.97 -20.62 19.72
N ALA A 53 -2.64 -20.93 18.45
CA ALA A 53 -3.57 -20.79 17.33
C ALA A 53 -4.89 -21.56 17.57
N GLU A 54 -4.82 -22.75 18.15
CA GLU A 54 -5.99 -23.56 18.46
C GLU A 54 -6.96 -22.91 19.47
N GLU A 55 -6.44 -22.12 20.39
CA GLU A 55 -7.27 -21.37 21.36
C GLU A 55 -8.03 -20.25 20.64
N ILE A 56 -7.36 -19.52 19.75
CA ILE A 56 -7.97 -18.50 18.92
C ILE A 56 -9.05 -19.12 18.02
N TYR A 57 -8.77 -20.27 17.43
CA TYR A 57 -9.76 -21.00 16.60
C TYR A 57 -11.00 -21.38 17.42
N LYS A 58 -10.84 -21.94 18.61
CA LYS A 58 -11.96 -22.29 19.50
C LYS A 58 -12.80 -21.08 19.89
N ILE A 59 -12.17 -19.92 20.11
CA ILE A 59 -12.89 -18.67 20.43
C ILE A 59 -13.75 -18.25 19.24
N ILE A 60 -13.19 -18.24 18.02
CA ILE A 60 -13.91 -17.84 16.81
C ILE A 60 -15.10 -18.80 16.55
N GLU A 61 -14.86 -20.09 16.66
CA GLU A 61 -15.91 -21.12 16.49
C GLU A 61 -16.95 -21.04 17.61
N GLY A 62 -16.53 -20.79 18.86
CA GLY A 62 -17.43 -20.62 20.02
C GLY A 62 -18.33 -19.39 19.87
N LEU A 63 -17.91 -18.36 19.16
CA LEU A 63 -18.73 -17.20 18.79
C LEU A 63 -19.69 -17.49 17.61
N GLY A 64 -19.66 -18.70 17.05
CA GLY A 64 -20.52 -19.14 15.96
C GLY A 64 -20.05 -18.79 14.56
N TYR A 65 -18.78 -18.39 14.39
CA TYR A 65 -18.15 -18.13 13.10
C TYR A 65 -17.32 -19.32 12.64
N GLY A 66 -17.11 -19.44 11.33
CA GLY A 66 -16.26 -20.49 10.76
C GLY A 66 -14.86 -19.98 10.46
N ILE A 67 -13.92 -20.91 10.35
CA ILE A 67 -12.52 -20.66 10.02
C ILE A 67 -12.21 -21.38 8.70
N VAL A 68 -11.49 -20.71 7.79
CA VAL A 68 -10.88 -21.36 6.62
C VAL A 68 -9.50 -21.86 7.05
N LYS A 69 -9.31 -23.17 7.08
CA LYS A 69 -7.99 -23.78 7.30
C LYS A 69 -7.20 -23.75 6.00
N GLU A 70 -5.88 -23.58 6.08
CA GLU A 70 -4.97 -23.42 4.93
C GLU A 70 -5.09 -24.52 3.86
N GLU A 71 -5.62 -25.67 4.20
CA GLU A 71 -5.82 -26.81 3.27
C GLU A 71 -7.06 -26.71 2.36
N THR A 72 -7.95 -25.75 2.62
CA THR A 72 -9.16 -25.57 1.79
C THR A 72 -8.91 -24.45 0.77
N PRO A 73 -9.08 -24.68 -0.54
CA PRO A 73 -8.93 -23.63 -1.53
C PRO A 73 -9.88 -22.47 -1.19
N ALA A 74 -9.33 -21.27 -1.04
CA ALA A 74 -10.08 -20.07 -0.74
C ALA A 74 -11.21 -19.90 -1.75
N VAL A 75 -12.47 -19.86 -1.29
CA VAL A 75 -13.63 -19.65 -2.17
C VAL A 75 -13.48 -18.27 -2.82
N SER A 76 -13.31 -18.26 -4.13
CA SER A 76 -13.06 -17.00 -4.84
C SER A 76 -14.23 -16.03 -4.64
N GLU A 77 -13.94 -14.74 -4.49
CA GLU A 77 -14.99 -13.70 -4.37
C GLU A 77 -15.96 -13.70 -5.56
N ARG A 78 -15.50 -14.20 -6.73
CA ARG A 78 -16.36 -14.42 -7.91
C ARG A 78 -17.41 -15.51 -7.66
N GLU A 79 -17.06 -16.57 -6.94
CA GLU A 79 -18.00 -17.65 -6.60
C GLU A 79 -19.00 -17.20 -5.54
N ILE A 80 -18.53 -16.44 -4.56
CA ILE A 80 -19.42 -15.82 -3.56
C ILE A 80 -20.40 -14.86 -4.25
N ALA A 81 -19.91 -13.98 -5.13
CA ALA A 81 -20.77 -13.07 -5.89
C ALA A 81 -21.79 -13.82 -6.77
N LYS A 82 -21.40 -14.92 -7.41
CA LYS A 82 -22.33 -15.79 -8.18
C LYS A 82 -23.40 -16.43 -7.28
N SER A 83 -23.02 -16.84 -6.08
CA SER A 83 -23.96 -17.40 -5.09
C SER A 83 -24.97 -16.33 -4.64
N GLU A 84 -24.51 -15.13 -4.28
CA GLU A 84 -25.39 -14.03 -3.86
C GLU A 84 -26.29 -13.57 -5.02
N TRP A 85 -25.78 -13.54 -6.26
CA TRP A 85 -26.59 -13.26 -7.45
C TRP A 85 -27.72 -14.29 -7.66
N LYS A 86 -27.41 -15.59 -7.49
CA LYS A 86 -28.43 -16.65 -7.59
C LYS A 86 -29.52 -16.49 -6.54
N LYS A 87 -29.14 -16.21 -5.27
CA LYS A 87 -30.11 -15.96 -4.18
C LYS A 87 -30.99 -14.75 -4.49
N PHE A 88 -30.39 -13.65 -4.95
CA PHE A 88 -31.14 -12.46 -5.38
C PHE A 88 -32.10 -12.78 -6.51
N LEU A 89 -31.65 -13.46 -7.57
CA LEU A 89 -32.49 -13.77 -8.72
C LEU A 89 -33.71 -14.61 -8.35
N VAL A 90 -33.51 -15.66 -7.53
CA VAL A 90 -34.60 -16.50 -7.01
C VAL A 90 -35.57 -15.66 -6.18
N SER A 91 -35.03 -14.86 -5.26
CA SER A 91 -35.85 -13.98 -4.42
C SER A 91 -36.65 -12.97 -5.26
N ALA A 92 -36.04 -12.36 -6.28
CA ALA A 92 -36.71 -11.41 -7.16
C ALA A 92 -37.84 -12.06 -7.97
N ILE A 93 -37.58 -13.24 -8.55
CA ILE A 93 -38.60 -13.99 -9.34
C ILE A 93 -39.83 -14.31 -8.46
N LEU A 94 -39.61 -14.65 -7.20
CA LEU A 94 -40.70 -14.98 -6.26
C LEU A 94 -41.37 -13.72 -5.68
N SER A 95 -40.62 -12.63 -5.46
CA SER A 95 -41.15 -11.40 -4.84
C SER A 95 -41.94 -10.53 -5.81
N VAL A 96 -41.55 -10.51 -7.12
CA VAL A 96 -42.25 -9.70 -8.14
C VAL A 96 -43.74 -10.06 -8.25
N PRO A 97 -44.17 -11.35 -8.31
CA PRO A 97 -45.61 -11.69 -8.29
C PRO A 97 -46.28 -11.26 -6.99
N VAL A 98 -45.66 -11.42 -5.81
CA VAL A 98 -46.19 -10.99 -4.53
C VAL A 98 -46.46 -9.50 -4.53
N PHE A 99 -45.48 -8.72 -5.00
CA PHE A 99 -45.60 -7.28 -5.13
C PHE A 99 -46.70 -6.87 -6.13
N ALA A 100 -46.77 -7.53 -7.27
CA ALA A 100 -47.80 -7.24 -8.28
C ALA A 100 -49.22 -7.52 -7.73
N ILE A 101 -49.42 -8.66 -7.05
CA ILE A 101 -50.71 -9.01 -6.46
C ILE A 101 -51.13 -7.96 -5.42
N SER A 102 -50.20 -7.54 -4.55
CA SER A 102 -50.47 -6.55 -3.51
C SER A 102 -50.69 -5.15 -4.07
N MET A 103 -49.79 -4.66 -4.96
CA MET A 103 -49.78 -3.29 -5.46
C MET A 103 -50.93 -3.00 -6.43
N PHE A 104 -51.28 -3.97 -7.29
CA PHE A 104 -52.36 -3.82 -8.26
C PHE A 104 -53.68 -4.40 -7.75
N MET A 105 -53.77 -4.79 -6.47
CA MET A 105 -54.98 -5.34 -5.84
C MET A 105 -55.62 -6.47 -6.69
N ILE A 106 -54.77 -7.36 -7.22
CA ILE A 106 -55.24 -8.45 -8.04
C ILE A 106 -55.89 -9.54 -7.15
N HIS A 107 -57.24 -9.58 -7.10
CA HIS A 107 -57.97 -10.53 -6.29
C HIS A 107 -58.38 -11.74 -7.12
N PHE A 108 -57.89 -12.91 -6.73
CA PHE A 108 -58.36 -14.22 -7.21
C PHE A 108 -58.49 -15.17 -6.03
N ARG A 109 -59.23 -16.25 -6.21
CA ARG A 109 -59.67 -17.16 -5.13
C ARG A 109 -58.58 -17.62 -4.15
N PHE A 110 -57.29 -17.60 -4.58
CA PHE A 110 -56.15 -18.02 -3.77
C PHE A 110 -55.05 -16.96 -3.68
N SER A 111 -55.36 -15.68 -3.92
CA SER A 111 -54.37 -14.58 -3.92
C SER A 111 -53.51 -14.55 -2.66
N ASP A 112 -54.15 -14.63 -1.50
CA ASP A 112 -53.50 -14.51 -0.19
C ASP A 112 -52.62 -15.76 0.12
N LEU A 113 -53.14 -16.95 -0.24
CA LEU A 113 -52.38 -18.19 -0.11
C LEU A 113 -51.15 -18.19 -1.03
N THR A 114 -51.29 -17.67 -2.25
CA THR A 114 -50.17 -17.53 -3.18
C THR A 114 -49.10 -16.59 -2.62
N GLN A 115 -49.50 -15.45 -2.08
CA GLN A 115 -48.59 -14.52 -1.42
C GLN A 115 -47.87 -15.17 -0.23
N LEU A 116 -48.59 -15.92 0.62
CA LEU A 116 -48.03 -16.67 1.73
C LEU A 116 -46.96 -17.68 1.25
N VAL A 117 -47.28 -18.53 0.26
CA VAL A 117 -46.37 -19.59 -0.21
C VAL A 117 -45.11 -18.98 -0.82
N LEU A 118 -45.24 -17.95 -1.69
CA LEU A 118 -44.12 -17.32 -2.32
C LEU A 118 -43.22 -16.60 -1.32
N THR A 119 -43.80 -15.84 -0.40
CA THR A 119 -43.06 -15.15 0.66
C THR A 119 -42.38 -16.09 1.63
N THR A 120 -43.05 -17.18 2.02
CA THR A 120 -42.44 -18.26 2.82
C THR A 120 -41.21 -18.81 2.13
N THR A 121 -41.32 -19.08 0.83
CA THR A 121 -40.18 -19.58 0.05
C THR A 121 -39.02 -18.56 0.04
N VAL A 122 -39.29 -17.25 -0.13
CA VAL A 122 -38.27 -16.20 -0.07
C VAL A 122 -37.57 -16.16 1.28
N ILE A 123 -38.33 -16.25 2.38
CA ILE A 123 -37.79 -16.18 3.74
C ILE A 123 -36.95 -17.40 4.08
N PHE A 124 -37.47 -18.61 3.83
CA PHE A 124 -36.88 -19.87 4.29
C PHE A 124 -35.87 -20.48 3.31
N TRP A 125 -35.69 -19.94 2.10
CA TRP A 125 -34.66 -20.41 1.18
C TRP A 125 -33.60 -19.33 0.93
N PRO A 126 -33.76 -18.26 0.08
CA PRO A 126 -32.72 -17.27 -0.10
C PRO A 126 -32.46 -16.40 1.14
N GLY A 127 -33.49 -16.18 1.98
CA GLY A 127 -33.41 -15.33 3.18
C GLY A 127 -33.01 -16.05 4.47
N ILE A 128 -32.93 -17.40 4.49
CA ILE A 128 -32.68 -18.16 5.72
C ILE A 128 -31.40 -17.77 6.45
N GLY A 129 -30.37 -17.31 5.70
CA GLY A 129 -29.11 -16.86 6.26
C GLY A 129 -29.25 -15.70 7.24
N PHE A 130 -30.15 -14.76 6.99
CA PHE A 130 -30.41 -13.64 7.89
C PHE A 130 -30.99 -14.11 9.23
N PHE A 131 -31.93 -15.01 9.19
CA PHE A 131 -32.58 -15.55 10.40
C PHE A 131 -31.63 -16.44 11.22
N LYS A 132 -30.85 -17.31 10.56
CA LYS A 132 -29.84 -18.13 11.24
C LYS A 132 -28.77 -17.26 11.92
N ASN A 133 -28.28 -16.25 11.23
CA ASN A 133 -27.28 -15.33 11.80
C ASN A 133 -27.89 -14.48 12.92
N ALA A 134 -29.13 -13.98 12.76
CA ALA A 134 -29.83 -13.24 13.80
C ALA A 134 -30.01 -14.08 15.06
N LEU A 135 -30.39 -15.35 14.92
CA LEU A 135 -30.54 -16.25 16.07
C LEU A 135 -29.21 -16.44 16.82
N LYS A 136 -28.12 -16.69 16.07
CA LYS A 136 -26.77 -16.76 16.64
C LYS A 136 -26.36 -15.47 17.35
N GLN A 137 -26.64 -14.31 16.72
CA GLN A 137 -26.34 -12.99 17.30
C GLN A 137 -27.11 -12.79 18.63
N VAL A 138 -28.39 -13.11 18.68
CA VAL A 138 -29.21 -13.00 19.90
C VAL A 138 -28.71 -13.95 21.00
N MET A 139 -28.44 -15.21 20.67
CA MET A 139 -27.90 -16.19 21.64
C MET A 139 -26.60 -15.72 22.29
N HIS A 140 -25.83 -14.90 21.59
CA HIS A 140 -24.59 -14.37 22.09
C HIS A 140 -24.66 -12.89 22.53
N TRP A 141 -25.84 -12.33 22.74
CA TRP A 141 -26.08 -10.94 23.14
C TRP A 141 -25.41 -9.91 22.20
N SER A 142 -25.29 -10.22 20.91
CA SER A 142 -24.75 -9.31 19.92
C SER A 142 -25.79 -9.05 18.83
N ILE A 143 -26.38 -7.89 18.90
CA ILE A 143 -27.36 -7.46 17.90
C ILE A 143 -26.62 -6.79 16.76
N GLY A 144 -26.84 -7.27 15.53
CA GLY A 144 -26.20 -6.77 14.31
C GLY A 144 -27.21 -6.53 13.20
N MET A 145 -26.67 -6.30 12.00
CA MET A 145 -27.47 -6.04 10.80
C MET A 145 -28.47 -7.16 10.49
N ASP A 146 -28.06 -8.43 10.57
CA ASP A 146 -28.93 -9.58 10.29
C ASP A 146 -30.09 -9.66 11.28
N SER A 147 -29.87 -9.22 12.54
CA SER A 147 -30.94 -9.15 13.54
C SER A 147 -32.00 -8.11 13.20
N LEU A 148 -31.61 -6.93 12.72
CA LEU A 148 -32.54 -5.87 12.30
C LEU A 148 -33.38 -6.34 11.09
N ILE A 149 -32.74 -6.98 10.10
CA ILE A 149 -33.41 -7.50 8.92
C ILE A 149 -34.39 -8.62 9.29
N ALA A 150 -33.93 -9.58 10.11
CA ALA A 150 -34.76 -10.69 10.55
C ALA A 150 -35.96 -10.20 11.39
N LEU A 151 -35.74 -9.17 12.23
CA LEU A 151 -36.82 -8.56 13.02
C LEU A 151 -37.80 -7.82 12.10
N GLY A 152 -37.33 -7.00 11.17
CA GLY A 152 -38.19 -6.25 10.26
C GLY A 152 -38.99 -7.13 9.30
N ALA A 153 -38.34 -7.99 8.54
CA ALA A 153 -39.00 -8.90 7.60
C ALA A 153 -39.81 -9.98 8.33
N GLY A 154 -39.29 -10.50 9.44
CA GLY A 154 -39.99 -11.50 10.25
C GLY A 154 -41.25 -10.96 10.92
N THR A 155 -41.23 -9.72 11.40
CA THR A 155 -42.40 -9.05 11.96
C THR A 155 -43.49 -8.84 10.89
N ALA A 156 -43.14 -8.32 9.72
CA ALA A 156 -44.08 -8.15 8.61
C ALA A 156 -44.70 -9.48 8.16
N TYR A 157 -43.87 -10.52 8.04
CA TYR A 157 -44.31 -11.86 7.69
C TYR A 157 -45.21 -12.46 8.77
N GLY A 158 -44.78 -12.50 10.03
CA GLY A 158 -45.51 -13.09 11.15
C GLY A 158 -46.85 -12.41 11.40
N PHE A 159 -46.88 -11.07 11.30
CA PHE A 159 -48.10 -10.30 11.37
C PHE A 159 -49.08 -10.70 10.25
N SER A 160 -48.58 -10.79 8.99
CA SER A 160 -49.41 -11.17 7.85
C SER A 160 -50.00 -12.60 8.00
N VAL A 161 -49.21 -13.54 8.51
CA VAL A 161 -49.68 -14.90 8.78
C VAL A 161 -50.79 -14.92 9.84
N ILE A 162 -50.61 -14.19 10.96
CA ILE A 162 -51.61 -14.10 12.02
C ILE A 162 -52.89 -13.42 11.49
N THR A 163 -52.76 -12.37 10.72
CA THR A 163 -53.90 -11.66 10.11
C THR A 163 -54.66 -12.55 9.13
N LEU A 164 -53.95 -13.30 8.30
CA LEU A 164 -54.56 -14.28 7.37
C LEU A 164 -55.34 -15.38 8.11
N ILE A 165 -54.78 -15.95 9.18
CA ILE A 165 -55.43 -16.97 9.99
C ILE A 165 -56.72 -16.43 10.66
N LYS A 166 -56.71 -15.15 11.06
CA LYS A 166 -57.87 -14.47 11.66
C LYS A 166 -58.88 -13.99 10.62
N GLY A 167 -58.66 -14.17 9.33
CA GLY A 167 -59.55 -13.67 8.27
C GLY A 167 -59.57 -12.15 8.14
N GLY A 168 -58.53 -11.44 8.61
CA GLY A 168 -58.39 -10.00 8.53
C GLY A 168 -57.86 -9.52 7.18
N SER A 169 -57.97 -8.23 6.92
CA SER A 169 -57.41 -7.53 5.78
C SER A 169 -56.14 -6.76 6.18
N GLY A 170 -55.26 -6.44 5.22
CA GLY A 170 -54.02 -5.72 5.46
C GLY A 170 -52.83 -6.68 5.66
N LEU A 171 -52.51 -7.42 4.63
CA LEU A 171 -51.33 -8.30 4.57
C LEU A 171 -50.11 -7.52 4.10
N TYR A 172 -48.91 -7.83 4.60
CA TYR A 172 -47.64 -7.20 4.29
C TYR A 172 -46.59 -8.21 3.78
N PHE A 173 -47.06 -9.25 3.07
CA PHE A 173 -46.19 -10.26 2.48
C PHE A 173 -45.21 -9.66 1.45
N GLU A 174 -45.68 -8.66 0.69
CA GLU A 174 -44.85 -7.92 -0.27
C GLU A 174 -43.71 -7.16 0.44
N SER A 175 -43.98 -6.53 1.57
CA SER A 175 -42.97 -5.83 2.36
C SER A 175 -41.88 -6.80 2.85
N ALA A 176 -42.30 -7.94 3.42
CA ALA A 176 -41.34 -8.95 3.91
C ALA A 176 -40.44 -9.50 2.78
N SER A 177 -41.07 -9.86 1.64
CA SER A 177 -40.34 -10.44 0.49
C SER A 177 -39.40 -9.43 -0.20
N ILE A 178 -39.84 -8.18 -0.39
CA ILE A 178 -39.05 -7.13 -1.04
C ILE A 178 -37.89 -6.66 -0.17
N ILE A 179 -38.08 -6.55 1.16
CA ILE A 179 -36.98 -6.23 2.08
C ILE A 179 -35.83 -7.23 1.87
N ILE A 180 -36.11 -8.53 1.92
CA ILE A 180 -35.11 -9.57 1.73
C ILE A 180 -34.45 -9.47 0.33
N THR A 181 -35.26 -9.29 -0.70
CA THR A 181 -34.79 -9.19 -2.09
C THR A 181 -33.84 -8.01 -2.31
N LEU A 182 -34.21 -6.83 -1.84
CA LEU A 182 -33.38 -5.62 -1.98
C LEU A 182 -32.10 -5.69 -1.17
N ILE A 183 -32.13 -6.31 0.00
CA ILE A 183 -30.93 -6.53 0.81
C ILE A 183 -30.00 -7.54 0.15
N LEU A 184 -30.52 -8.61 -0.44
CA LEU A 184 -29.70 -9.57 -1.22
C LEU A 184 -29.07 -8.89 -2.44
N LEU A 185 -29.78 -7.96 -3.10
CA LEU A 185 -29.22 -7.13 -4.16
C LEU A 185 -28.07 -6.27 -3.64
N GLY A 186 -28.27 -5.62 -2.51
CA GLY A 186 -27.22 -4.84 -1.83
C GLY A 186 -25.97 -5.68 -1.53
N ARG A 187 -26.14 -6.89 -0.98
CA ARG A 187 -25.04 -7.84 -0.71
C ARG A 187 -24.32 -8.29 -1.97
N PHE A 188 -25.04 -8.52 -3.05
CA PHE A 188 -24.42 -8.85 -4.34
C PHE A 188 -23.51 -7.71 -4.82
N PHE A 189 -24.01 -6.46 -4.82
CA PHE A 189 -23.21 -5.30 -5.23
C PHE A 189 -22.01 -5.11 -4.31
N GLU A 190 -22.18 -5.29 -3.01
CA GLU A 190 -21.11 -5.23 -2.02
C GLU A 190 -19.99 -6.23 -2.33
N THR A 191 -20.35 -7.52 -2.54
CA THR A 191 -19.38 -8.57 -2.83
C THR A 191 -18.67 -8.33 -4.17
N LYS A 192 -19.41 -7.91 -5.19
CA LYS A 192 -18.84 -7.58 -6.51
C LYS A 192 -17.84 -6.42 -6.42
N ALA A 193 -18.11 -5.47 -5.56
CA ALA A 193 -17.28 -4.29 -5.35
C ALA A 193 -16.01 -4.61 -4.57
N LYS A 194 -16.10 -5.42 -3.51
CA LYS A 194 -14.93 -5.95 -2.79
C LYS A 194 -14.00 -6.69 -3.74
N GLY A 195 -14.56 -7.53 -4.63
CA GLY A 195 -13.78 -8.24 -5.64
C GLY A 195 -13.02 -7.34 -6.61
N LYS A 196 -13.60 -6.20 -7.00
CA LYS A 196 -12.90 -5.20 -7.82
C LYS A 196 -11.80 -4.45 -7.06
N ALA A 197 -12.01 -4.16 -5.78
CA ALA A 197 -11.02 -3.47 -4.97
C ALA A 197 -9.76 -4.33 -4.74
N GLY A 198 -9.90 -5.66 -4.58
CA GLY A 198 -8.78 -6.61 -4.46
C GLY A 198 -8.10 -7.01 -5.78
N GLU A 199 -8.52 -6.45 -6.91
CA GLU A 199 -7.97 -6.81 -8.24
C GLU A 199 -6.49 -6.42 -8.39
N ALA A 200 -6.03 -5.34 -7.74
CA ALA A 200 -4.65 -4.87 -7.81
C ALA A 200 -3.65 -5.93 -7.27
N ILE A 201 -3.94 -6.52 -6.11
CA ILE A 201 -3.09 -7.58 -5.54
C ILE A 201 -3.05 -8.80 -6.48
N ARG A 202 -4.22 -9.21 -7.00
CA ARG A 202 -4.26 -10.35 -7.93
C ARG A 202 -3.42 -10.10 -9.17
N LYS A 203 -3.46 -8.89 -9.73
CA LYS A 203 -2.61 -8.52 -10.85
C LYS A 203 -1.14 -8.62 -10.52
N LEU A 204 -0.71 -8.18 -9.33
CA LEU A 204 0.67 -8.33 -8.87
C LEU A 204 1.06 -9.81 -8.76
N MET A 205 0.22 -10.65 -8.17
CA MET A 205 0.50 -12.10 -8.06
C MET A 205 0.49 -12.82 -9.43
N ASP A 206 -0.34 -12.38 -10.38
CA ASP A 206 -0.40 -12.93 -11.75
C ASP A 206 0.83 -12.52 -12.61
N LEU A 207 1.71 -11.65 -12.10
CA LEU A 207 2.95 -11.29 -12.79
C LEU A 207 3.97 -12.42 -12.76
N GLN A 208 4.02 -13.21 -11.71
CA GLN A 208 4.93 -14.33 -11.61
C GLN A 208 4.55 -15.42 -12.63
N PRO A 209 5.47 -15.87 -13.49
CA PRO A 209 5.21 -16.97 -14.40
C PRO A 209 4.98 -18.27 -13.63
N LYS A 210 4.21 -19.18 -14.18
CA LYS A 210 3.95 -20.48 -13.56
C LYS A 210 5.05 -21.50 -13.78
N MET A 211 5.84 -21.33 -14.84
CA MET A 211 6.90 -22.21 -15.27
C MET A 211 8.23 -21.45 -15.34
N ALA A 212 9.33 -22.14 -15.10
CA ALA A 212 10.70 -21.65 -15.20
C ALA A 212 11.54 -22.62 -16.03
N ARG A 213 12.52 -22.09 -16.76
CA ARG A 213 13.43 -22.87 -17.57
C ARG A 213 14.78 -23.01 -16.84
N VAL A 214 15.00 -24.16 -16.25
CA VAL A 214 16.19 -24.47 -15.41
C VAL A 214 17.17 -25.31 -16.21
N ILE A 215 18.46 -25.07 -16.04
CA ILE A 215 19.53 -25.87 -16.63
C ILE A 215 19.99 -26.90 -15.59
N ARG A 216 19.63 -28.16 -15.80
CA ARG A 216 20.05 -29.30 -14.98
C ARG A 216 20.84 -30.28 -15.86
N ASP A 217 22.03 -30.68 -15.42
CA ASP A 217 22.90 -31.60 -16.16
C ASP A 217 23.22 -31.14 -17.60
N GLY A 218 23.36 -29.81 -17.79
CA GLY A 218 23.66 -29.22 -19.11
C GLY A 218 22.46 -29.19 -20.08
N THR A 219 21.27 -29.60 -19.64
CA THR A 219 20.05 -29.59 -20.44
C THR A 219 19.01 -28.62 -19.88
N GLU A 220 18.35 -27.86 -20.78
CA GLU A 220 17.21 -27.01 -20.41
C GLU A 220 15.99 -27.88 -20.09
N LYS A 221 15.39 -27.69 -18.91
CA LYS A 221 14.15 -28.33 -18.47
C LYS A 221 13.14 -27.28 -18.02
N GLU A 222 11.92 -27.38 -18.48
CA GLU A 222 10.83 -26.54 -18.03
C GLU A 222 10.20 -27.18 -16.77
N VAL A 223 10.21 -26.44 -15.66
CA VAL A 223 9.70 -26.90 -14.34
C VAL A 223 8.74 -25.87 -13.77
N PRO A 224 7.80 -26.24 -12.91
CA PRO A 224 7.02 -25.28 -12.13
C PRO A 224 7.94 -24.35 -11.33
N VAL A 225 7.61 -23.05 -11.23
CA VAL A 225 8.43 -22.08 -10.48
C VAL A 225 8.59 -22.50 -9.00
N THR A 226 7.60 -23.22 -8.45
CA THR A 226 7.65 -23.78 -7.09
C THR A 226 8.77 -24.80 -6.88
N ASP A 227 9.27 -25.41 -7.95
CA ASP A 227 10.27 -26.48 -7.91
C ASP A 227 11.70 -25.96 -8.19
N VAL A 228 11.84 -24.65 -8.40
CA VAL A 228 13.15 -23.97 -8.54
C VAL A 228 13.83 -23.90 -7.19
N GLN A 229 15.13 -24.20 -7.15
CA GLN A 229 15.94 -24.14 -5.94
C GLN A 229 16.94 -22.97 -5.99
N VAL A 230 17.32 -22.47 -4.81
CA VAL A 230 18.36 -21.44 -4.70
C VAL A 230 19.67 -21.98 -5.26
N GLY A 231 20.37 -21.17 -6.08
CA GLY A 231 21.63 -21.55 -6.75
C GLY A 231 21.44 -22.24 -8.11
N GLU A 232 20.21 -22.55 -8.53
CA GLU A 232 19.98 -23.11 -9.86
C GLU A 232 20.16 -22.04 -10.95
N ARG A 233 20.72 -22.49 -12.08
CA ARG A 233 20.90 -21.68 -13.29
C ARG A 233 19.63 -21.71 -14.14
N LEU A 234 19.14 -20.52 -14.50
CA LEU A 234 17.96 -20.35 -15.33
C LEU A 234 18.32 -19.65 -16.64
N ALA A 235 17.65 -20.03 -17.73
CA ALA A 235 17.73 -19.36 -19.03
C ALA A 235 16.48 -18.54 -19.25
N ILE A 236 16.64 -17.24 -19.54
CA ILE A 236 15.52 -16.30 -19.77
C ILE A 236 15.66 -15.71 -21.18
N ARG A 237 14.71 -16.00 -22.03
CA ARG A 237 14.68 -15.55 -23.44
C ARG A 237 14.02 -14.20 -23.58
N PRO A 238 14.28 -13.45 -24.66
CA PRO A 238 13.54 -12.23 -24.98
C PRO A 238 12.03 -12.45 -24.99
N GLY A 239 11.28 -11.57 -24.33
CA GLY A 239 9.84 -11.65 -24.14
C GLY A 239 9.37 -12.51 -22.98
N GLU A 240 10.28 -13.27 -22.31
CA GLU A 240 9.93 -14.09 -21.16
C GLU A 240 9.96 -13.27 -19.86
N LYS A 241 9.10 -13.65 -18.91
CA LYS A 241 9.11 -13.10 -17.57
C LYS A 241 10.16 -13.81 -16.72
N ILE A 242 10.85 -13.05 -15.89
CA ILE A 242 11.81 -13.57 -14.90
C ILE A 242 11.02 -14.32 -13.81
N PRO A 243 11.34 -15.60 -13.53
CA PRO A 243 10.50 -16.42 -12.64
C PRO A 243 10.77 -16.19 -11.14
N VAL A 244 12.01 -15.86 -10.77
CA VAL A 244 12.48 -15.67 -9.38
C VAL A 244 13.53 -14.58 -9.34
N ASP A 245 13.89 -14.09 -8.15
CA ASP A 245 14.95 -13.08 -8.04
C ASP A 245 16.33 -13.73 -8.11
N GLY A 246 17.31 -13.02 -8.70
CA GLY A 246 18.67 -13.52 -8.81
C GLY A 246 19.62 -12.52 -9.47
N ALA A 247 20.79 -12.99 -9.88
CA ALA A 247 21.81 -12.22 -10.57
C ALA A 247 22.12 -12.80 -11.94
N ILE A 248 22.40 -11.94 -12.92
CA ILE A 248 22.85 -12.35 -14.26
C ILE A 248 24.26 -12.91 -14.14
N ILE A 249 24.49 -14.10 -14.69
CA ILE A 249 25.80 -14.76 -14.72
C ILE A 249 26.42 -14.82 -16.12
N GLU A 250 25.60 -14.57 -17.16
CA GLU A 250 26.08 -14.56 -18.53
C GLU A 250 25.05 -13.84 -19.43
N GLY A 251 25.53 -12.96 -20.30
CA GLY A 251 24.71 -12.21 -21.24
C GLY A 251 24.39 -10.80 -20.78
N TRP A 252 23.72 -10.07 -21.66
CA TRP A 252 23.21 -8.71 -21.37
C TRP A 252 21.82 -8.55 -21.97
N THR A 253 21.03 -7.66 -21.38
CA THR A 253 19.68 -7.40 -21.86
C THR A 253 19.15 -6.06 -21.35
N SER A 254 18.00 -5.66 -21.88
CA SER A 254 17.17 -4.61 -21.26
C SER A 254 15.96 -5.27 -20.59
N ILE A 255 15.66 -4.88 -19.36
CA ILE A 255 14.57 -5.46 -18.55
C ILE A 255 13.51 -4.39 -18.32
N ASP A 256 12.26 -4.73 -18.63
CA ASP A 256 11.11 -3.92 -18.25
C ASP A 256 10.74 -4.22 -16.79
N GLU A 257 11.13 -3.30 -15.92
CA GLU A 257 10.83 -3.31 -14.49
C GLU A 257 9.60 -2.44 -14.13
N SER A 258 8.85 -1.96 -15.13
CA SER A 258 7.74 -1.01 -14.95
C SER A 258 6.69 -1.46 -13.95
N MET A 259 6.50 -2.77 -13.80
CA MET A 259 5.54 -3.36 -12.86
C MET A 259 5.99 -3.25 -11.39
N LEU A 260 7.29 -3.11 -11.13
CA LEU A 260 7.86 -2.91 -9.80
C LEU A 260 8.13 -1.43 -9.54
N THR A 261 8.76 -0.76 -10.51
CA THR A 261 9.21 0.62 -10.37
C THR A 261 8.20 1.65 -10.87
N GLY A 262 7.28 1.27 -11.75
CA GLY A 262 6.36 2.16 -12.46
C GLY A 262 7.04 2.96 -13.61
N GLU A 263 8.29 2.61 -14.00
CA GLU A 263 8.98 3.23 -15.15
C GLU A 263 8.71 2.48 -16.44
N SER A 264 8.38 3.22 -17.48
CA SER A 264 8.08 2.62 -18.79
C SER A 264 9.33 2.33 -19.63
N MET A 265 10.50 2.89 -19.24
CA MET A 265 11.75 2.67 -19.97
C MET A 265 12.45 1.41 -19.44
N PRO A 266 12.76 0.43 -20.30
CA PRO A 266 13.55 -0.73 -19.91
C PRO A 266 14.96 -0.34 -19.44
N ILE A 267 15.45 -1.00 -18.39
CA ILE A 267 16.75 -0.76 -17.78
C ILE A 267 17.76 -1.75 -18.37
N HIS A 268 18.91 -1.27 -18.80
CA HIS A 268 20.00 -2.10 -19.26
C HIS A 268 20.63 -2.88 -18.08
N LYS A 269 20.86 -4.17 -18.28
CA LYS A 269 21.40 -5.11 -17.29
C LYS A 269 22.46 -5.99 -17.93
N GLU A 270 23.56 -6.19 -17.20
CA GLU A 270 24.72 -7.00 -17.62
C GLU A 270 25.11 -8.01 -16.54
N GLU A 271 26.17 -8.77 -16.78
CA GLU A 271 26.68 -9.76 -15.84
C GLU A 271 27.01 -9.16 -14.46
N GLY A 272 26.48 -9.78 -13.40
CA GLY A 272 26.56 -9.30 -12.01
C GLY A 272 25.34 -8.50 -11.57
N ASP A 273 24.50 -8.00 -12.47
CA ASP A 273 23.33 -7.22 -12.13
C ASP A 273 22.21 -8.08 -11.55
N LYS A 274 21.50 -7.51 -10.57
CA LYS A 274 20.31 -8.13 -9.98
C LYS A 274 19.09 -7.97 -10.87
N VAL A 275 18.31 -9.05 -10.94
CA VAL A 275 17.05 -9.14 -11.67
C VAL A 275 15.94 -9.68 -10.77
N PHE A 276 14.72 -9.22 -10.97
CA PHE A 276 13.60 -9.48 -10.07
C PHE A 276 12.49 -10.29 -10.73
N GLY A 277 11.91 -11.23 -9.98
CA GLY A 277 10.79 -12.04 -10.43
C GLY A 277 9.58 -11.20 -10.83
N GLY A 278 8.96 -11.56 -11.97
CA GLY A 278 7.78 -10.86 -12.53
C GLY A 278 8.11 -9.76 -13.53
N THR A 279 9.38 -9.30 -13.62
CA THR A 279 9.86 -8.36 -14.66
C THR A 279 10.00 -9.05 -16.02
N VAL A 280 10.08 -8.31 -17.12
CA VAL A 280 10.09 -8.86 -18.48
C VAL A 280 11.45 -8.62 -19.14
N ASN A 281 12.09 -9.68 -19.57
CA ASN A 281 13.28 -9.60 -20.39
C ASN A 281 12.89 -9.15 -21.83
N THR A 282 13.51 -8.07 -22.36
CA THR A 282 13.08 -7.50 -23.63
C THR A 282 13.96 -7.85 -24.82
N THR A 283 15.27 -7.91 -24.68
CA THR A 283 16.19 -7.92 -25.86
C THR A 283 17.10 -9.16 -25.97
N GLY A 284 17.90 -9.49 -24.96
CA GLY A 284 18.94 -10.52 -25.01
C GLY A 284 18.53 -11.83 -24.34
N LEU A 285 19.20 -12.95 -24.69
CA LEU A 285 19.18 -14.16 -23.89
C LEU A 285 20.13 -13.96 -22.72
N ILE A 286 19.64 -14.15 -21.50
CA ILE A 286 20.46 -14.12 -20.29
C ILE A 286 20.38 -15.44 -19.55
N TYR A 287 21.47 -15.75 -18.86
CA TYR A 287 21.51 -16.80 -17.84
C TYR A 287 21.64 -16.15 -16.48
N MET A 288 20.82 -16.58 -15.54
CA MET A 288 20.83 -16.05 -14.17
C MET A 288 20.92 -17.17 -13.15
N THR A 289 21.42 -16.86 -11.96
CA THR A 289 21.36 -17.75 -10.78
C THR A 289 20.20 -17.34 -9.89
N ALA A 290 19.37 -18.29 -9.46
CA ALA A 290 18.28 -18.03 -8.51
C ALA A 290 18.87 -17.73 -7.12
N GLU A 291 18.53 -16.58 -6.54
CA GLU A 291 18.94 -16.17 -5.18
C GLU A 291 17.76 -16.23 -4.21
N ASN A 292 16.61 -15.61 -4.55
CA ASN A 292 15.42 -15.63 -3.73
C ASN A 292 14.26 -16.28 -4.48
N ILE A 293 13.59 -17.22 -3.82
CA ILE A 293 12.51 -18.03 -4.41
C ILE A 293 11.23 -17.96 -3.55
N GLY A 294 10.09 -18.21 -4.16
CA GLY A 294 8.80 -18.34 -3.48
C GLY A 294 8.42 -17.10 -2.68
N ALA A 295 8.19 -17.27 -1.38
CA ALA A 295 7.79 -16.18 -0.48
C ALA A 295 8.88 -15.12 -0.23
N ASN A 296 10.14 -15.43 -0.55
CA ASN A 296 11.28 -14.54 -0.32
C ASN A 296 11.56 -13.63 -1.53
N THR A 297 10.82 -13.73 -2.63
CA THR A 297 10.98 -12.82 -3.76
C THR A 297 10.46 -11.43 -3.42
N VAL A 298 11.07 -10.40 -4.01
CA VAL A 298 10.63 -8.98 -3.86
C VAL A 298 9.15 -8.83 -4.21
N LEU A 299 8.69 -9.47 -5.30
CA LEU A 299 7.29 -9.44 -5.71
C LEU A 299 6.35 -10.05 -4.65
N ALA A 300 6.74 -11.17 -4.04
CA ALA A 300 5.97 -11.81 -2.96
C ALA A 300 5.92 -10.92 -1.71
N HIS A 301 7.03 -10.25 -1.38
CA HIS A 301 7.09 -9.27 -0.28
C HIS A 301 6.18 -8.07 -0.52
N ILE A 302 6.21 -7.50 -1.72
CA ILE A 302 5.31 -6.40 -2.14
C ILE A 302 3.85 -6.83 -2.02
N ALA A 303 3.51 -8.01 -2.55
CA ALA A 303 2.15 -8.54 -2.47
C ALA A 303 1.68 -8.70 -1.01
N LYS A 304 2.56 -9.21 -0.14
CA LYS A 304 2.29 -9.36 1.30
C LYS A 304 2.11 -8.01 1.99
N LEU A 305 2.96 -7.02 1.74
CA LEU A 305 2.82 -5.68 2.31
C LEU A 305 1.46 -5.04 1.93
N VAL A 306 1.05 -5.16 0.66
CA VAL A 306 -0.25 -4.64 0.22
C VAL A 306 -1.40 -5.40 0.88
N GLU A 307 -1.27 -6.72 1.06
CA GLU A 307 -2.27 -7.55 1.77
C GLU A 307 -2.37 -7.15 3.25
N ASP A 308 -1.25 -6.97 3.94
CA ASP A 308 -1.18 -6.56 5.34
C ASP A 308 -1.77 -5.15 5.51
N ALA A 309 -1.44 -4.21 4.61
CA ALA A 309 -2.03 -2.88 4.60
C ALA A 309 -3.56 -2.92 4.45
N GLN A 310 -4.08 -3.75 3.55
CA GLN A 310 -5.52 -3.94 3.37
C GLN A 310 -6.18 -4.65 4.55
N GLY A 311 -5.45 -5.52 5.24
CA GLY A 311 -5.89 -6.23 6.45
C GLY A 311 -5.96 -5.32 7.68
N SER A 312 -5.17 -4.25 7.72
CA SER A 312 -5.09 -3.32 8.84
C SER A 312 -6.32 -2.41 8.96
N LYS A 313 -6.49 -1.75 10.11
CA LYS A 313 -7.58 -0.80 10.34
C LYS A 313 -7.07 0.62 10.53
N ALA A 314 -7.61 1.54 9.75
CA ALA A 314 -7.44 2.97 9.96
C ALA A 314 -8.07 3.43 11.29
N LEU A 315 -7.55 4.50 11.89
CA LEU A 315 -8.06 5.05 13.15
C LEU A 315 -9.54 5.47 13.02
N VAL A 316 -9.89 6.11 11.91
CA VAL A 316 -11.27 6.51 11.60
C VAL A 316 -12.21 5.30 11.49
N GLN A 317 -11.73 4.15 11.03
CA GLN A 317 -12.51 2.92 10.98
C GLN A 317 -12.81 2.40 12.37
N ARG A 318 -11.82 2.40 13.29
CA ARG A 318 -12.02 2.00 14.69
C ARG A 318 -13.12 2.84 15.36
N LEU A 319 -13.15 4.15 15.06
CA LEU A 319 -14.20 5.05 15.55
C LEU A 319 -15.58 4.70 14.95
N ALA A 320 -15.65 4.49 13.63
CA ALA A 320 -16.89 4.11 12.95
C ALA A 320 -17.46 2.78 13.48
N ASP A 321 -16.61 1.79 13.73
CA ASP A 321 -17.01 0.49 14.31
C ASP A 321 -17.60 0.65 15.71
N LYS A 322 -17.00 1.50 16.56
CA LYS A 322 -17.50 1.81 17.90
C LYS A 322 -18.87 2.50 17.85
N VAL A 323 -19.02 3.49 16.98
CA VAL A 323 -20.30 4.21 16.79
C VAL A 323 -21.37 3.24 16.28
N SER A 324 -21.07 2.37 15.32
CA SER A 324 -22.01 1.35 14.82
C SER A 324 -22.54 0.42 15.91
N GLY A 325 -21.70 0.01 16.85
CA GLY A 325 -22.10 -0.89 17.93
C GLY A 325 -23.16 -0.27 18.85
N VAL A 326 -23.02 1.00 19.18
CA VAL A 326 -23.99 1.75 20.00
C VAL A 326 -25.24 2.10 19.22
N PHE A 327 -25.08 2.46 17.94
CA PHE A 327 -26.16 2.93 17.07
C PHE A 327 -27.28 1.87 16.93
N VAL A 328 -26.96 0.60 16.76
CA VAL A 328 -27.96 -0.47 16.62
C VAL A 328 -28.84 -0.59 17.86
N GLN A 329 -28.29 -0.43 19.05
CA GLN A 329 -29.07 -0.48 20.31
C GLN A 329 -30.03 0.71 20.40
N ILE A 330 -29.56 1.92 20.04
CA ILE A 330 -30.39 3.14 20.02
C ILE A 330 -31.56 2.98 19.03
N VAL A 331 -31.29 2.38 17.88
CA VAL A 331 -32.32 2.16 16.84
C VAL A 331 -33.43 1.24 17.32
N ILE A 332 -33.10 0.15 18.01
CA ILE A 332 -34.10 -0.74 18.56
C ILE A 332 -34.98 0.00 19.58
N LEU A 333 -34.37 0.83 20.44
CA LEU A 333 -35.12 1.66 21.37
C LEU A 333 -36.06 2.62 20.63
N ILE A 334 -35.57 3.30 19.58
CA ILE A 334 -36.40 4.19 18.76
C ILE A 334 -37.55 3.44 18.10
N ALA A 335 -37.33 2.23 17.58
CA ALA A 335 -38.38 1.43 16.98
C ALA A 335 -39.48 1.04 18.00
N LEU A 336 -39.06 0.67 19.21
CA LEU A 336 -39.99 0.39 20.32
C LEU A 336 -40.79 1.63 20.75
N LEU A 337 -40.09 2.78 20.86
CA LEU A 337 -40.73 4.07 21.17
C LEU A 337 -41.68 4.49 20.06
N THR A 338 -41.34 4.28 18.80
CA THR A 338 -42.21 4.52 17.65
C THR A 338 -43.46 3.66 17.74
N LEU A 339 -43.34 2.37 17.96
CA LEU A 339 -44.46 1.45 18.11
C LEU A 339 -45.38 1.90 19.28
N GLY A 340 -44.79 2.11 20.45
CA GLY A 340 -45.50 2.60 21.63
C GLY A 340 -46.19 3.94 21.43
N GLY A 341 -45.50 4.90 20.81
CA GLY A 341 -46.05 6.23 20.52
C GLY A 341 -47.29 6.21 19.60
N TRP A 342 -47.23 5.37 18.53
CA TRP A 342 -48.39 5.19 17.63
C TRP A 342 -49.56 4.53 18.33
N ILE A 343 -49.32 3.53 19.17
CA ILE A 343 -50.40 2.90 19.96
C ILE A 343 -51.00 3.88 20.97
N LEU A 344 -50.16 4.64 21.67
CA LEU A 344 -50.64 5.67 22.62
C LEU A 344 -51.40 6.84 21.93
N ALA A 345 -51.07 7.09 20.67
CA ALA A 345 -51.81 8.05 19.85
C ALA A 345 -53.17 7.53 19.34
N GLY A 346 -53.52 6.31 19.68
CA GLY A 346 -54.81 5.69 19.36
C GLY A 346 -54.90 4.92 18.06
N TYR A 347 -53.75 4.72 17.38
CA TYR A 347 -53.69 3.91 16.16
C TYR A 347 -53.75 2.42 16.48
N GLN A 348 -54.27 1.60 15.58
CA GLN A 348 -54.29 0.17 15.73
C GLN A 348 -52.89 -0.45 15.58
N PHE A 349 -52.67 -1.62 16.15
CA PHE A 349 -51.37 -2.30 16.12
C PHE A 349 -50.85 -2.54 14.69
N ASN A 350 -51.75 -2.80 13.73
CA ASN A 350 -51.43 -2.98 12.32
C ASN A 350 -50.87 -1.69 11.65
N GLU A 351 -51.34 -0.53 12.12
CA GLU A 351 -50.87 0.77 11.62
C GLU A 351 -49.54 1.20 12.30
N ALA A 352 -49.38 0.88 13.57
CA ALA A 352 -48.23 1.20 14.38
C ALA A 352 -46.97 0.38 14.02
N ILE A 353 -47.16 -0.89 13.54
CA ILE A 353 -46.06 -1.79 13.27
C ILE A 353 -45.22 -1.39 12.05
N ILE A 354 -45.84 -0.78 11.04
CA ILE A 354 -45.18 -0.40 9.79
C ILE A 354 -44.10 0.69 10.00
N PRO A 355 -44.38 1.80 10.69
CA PRO A 355 -43.35 2.79 11.04
C PRO A 355 -42.23 2.19 11.86
N ALA A 356 -42.53 1.30 12.81
CA ALA A 356 -41.51 0.64 13.61
C ALA A 356 -40.59 -0.26 12.75
N VAL A 357 -41.17 -1.03 11.82
CA VAL A 357 -40.41 -1.85 10.86
C VAL A 357 -39.58 -0.94 9.92
N ALA A 358 -40.15 0.17 9.43
CA ALA A 358 -39.43 1.12 8.61
C ALA A 358 -38.21 1.70 9.33
N VAL A 359 -38.34 2.04 10.63
CA VAL A 359 -37.22 2.48 11.49
C VAL A 359 -36.13 1.41 11.57
N LEU A 360 -36.49 0.15 11.82
CA LEU A 360 -35.51 -0.97 11.89
C LEU A 360 -34.77 -1.17 10.58
N VAL A 361 -35.48 -1.08 9.46
CA VAL A 361 -34.88 -1.30 8.12
C VAL A 361 -33.98 -0.14 7.71
N ILE A 362 -34.45 1.10 7.80
CA ILE A 362 -33.68 2.29 7.33
C ILE A 362 -32.41 2.53 8.15
N ALA A 363 -32.43 2.14 9.40
CA ALA A 363 -31.33 2.34 10.32
C ALA A 363 -30.19 1.33 10.18
N CYS A 364 -30.28 0.37 9.24
CA CYS A 364 -29.17 -0.58 9.00
C CYS A 364 -27.90 0.16 8.56
N PRO A 365 -26.79 0.09 9.30
CA PRO A 365 -25.54 0.77 8.93
C PRO A 365 -24.72 -0.03 7.89
N CYS A 366 -25.41 -0.58 6.86
CA CYS A 366 -24.79 -1.49 5.89
C CYS A 366 -23.61 -0.84 5.14
N ALA A 367 -23.77 0.40 4.71
CA ALA A 367 -22.73 1.14 3.98
C ALA A 367 -21.55 1.59 4.87
N LEU A 368 -21.79 1.77 6.19
CA LEU A 368 -20.76 2.25 7.12
C LEU A 368 -19.59 1.28 7.26
N GLY A 369 -19.88 -0.02 7.34
CA GLY A 369 -18.85 -1.07 7.42
C GLY A 369 -17.97 -1.16 6.16
N LEU A 370 -18.37 -0.53 5.05
CA LEU A 370 -17.65 -0.50 3.78
C LEU A 370 -16.95 0.84 3.52
N ALA A 371 -17.40 1.91 4.16
CA ALA A 371 -17.01 3.28 3.85
C ALA A 371 -15.49 3.51 3.89
N THR A 372 -14.82 3.01 4.92
CA THR A 372 -13.36 3.13 5.09
C THR A 372 -12.60 2.00 4.41
N PRO A 373 -12.92 0.69 4.64
CA PRO A 373 -12.10 -0.40 4.10
C PRO A 373 -12.03 -0.39 2.58
N THR A 374 -13.13 -0.07 1.89
CA THR A 374 -13.11 -0.07 0.43
C THR A 374 -12.23 1.07 -0.13
N ALA A 375 -12.25 2.25 0.49
CA ALA A 375 -11.41 3.37 0.08
C ALA A 375 -9.93 3.08 0.36
N VAL A 376 -9.59 2.51 1.52
CA VAL A 376 -8.23 2.09 1.87
C VAL A 376 -7.73 1.03 0.89
N MET A 377 -8.54 0.00 0.61
CA MET A 377 -8.18 -1.09 -0.30
C MET A 377 -7.90 -0.59 -1.73
N VAL A 378 -8.73 0.33 -2.24
CA VAL A 378 -8.51 0.94 -3.57
C VAL A 378 -7.31 1.90 -3.54
N GLY A 379 -7.14 2.68 -2.47
CA GLY A 379 -6.03 3.61 -2.29
C GLY A 379 -4.68 2.89 -2.21
N THR A 380 -4.56 1.88 -1.33
CA THR A 380 -3.32 1.08 -1.22
C THR A 380 -3.00 0.30 -2.49
N GLY A 381 -4.03 -0.22 -3.18
CA GLY A 381 -3.85 -0.85 -4.47
C GLY A 381 -3.32 0.11 -5.53
N ARG A 382 -3.85 1.34 -5.59
CA ARG A 382 -3.38 2.39 -6.51
C ARG A 382 -1.97 2.87 -6.17
N ALA A 383 -1.64 2.97 -4.85
CA ALA A 383 -0.30 3.27 -4.38
C ALA A 383 0.71 2.22 -4.88
N ALA A 384 0.40 0.94 -4.70
CA ALA A 384 1.27 -0.16 -5.12
C ALA A 384 1.51 -0.17 -6.65
N GLU A 385 0.48 0.10 -7.46
CA GLU A 385 0.63 0.27 -8.92
C GLU A 385 1.57 1.42 -9.31
N ALA A 386 1.76 2.41 -8.42
CA ALA A 386 2.68 3.54 -8.60
C ALA A 386 4.06 3.32 -7.94
N GLY A 387 4.35 2.12 -7.42
CA GLY A 387 5.60 1.85 -6.69
C GLY A 387 5.65 2.47 -5.29
N ILE A 388 4.51 2.79 -4.70
CA ILE A 388 4.38 3.33 -3.34
C ILE A 388 3.78 2.24 -2.45
N LEU A 389 4.59 1.64 -1.57
CA LEU A 389 4.18 0.56 -0.69
C LEU A 389 3.82 1.12 0.68
N ILE A 390 2.58 0.94 1.08
CA ILE A 390 2.04 1.44 2.35
C ILE A 390 1.93 0.27 3.31
N LYS A 391 2.55 0.37 4.49
CA LYS A 391 2.62 -0.70 5.48
C LYS A 391 1.27 -1.00 6.13
N ASP A 392 0.49 0.03 6.43
CA ASP A 392 -0.81 -0.10 7.07
C ASP A 392 -1.74 1.09 6.79
N ALA A 393 -3.03 0.90 7.08
CA ALA A 393 -4.06 1.91 6.88
C ALA A 393 -3.92 3.14 7.80
N ALA A 394 -3.29 2.99 8.97
CA ALA A 394 -3.04 4.10 9.87
C ALA A 394 -1.96 5.03 9.30
N SER A 395 -0.91 4.47 8.70
CA SER A 395 0.12 5.23 7.99
C SER A 395 -0.47 6.04 6.83
N LEU A 396 -1.37 5.42 6.03
CA LEU A 396 -2.10 6.12 4.97
C LEU A 396 -2.99 7.24 5.55
N GLU A 397 -3.63 7.00 6.72
CA GLU A 397 -4.44 8.03 7.38
C GLU A 397 -3.58 9.15 7.96
N LEU A 398 -2.42 8.85 8.58
CA LEU A 398 -1.56 9.87 9.17
C LEU A 398 -0.86 10.73 8.12
N ALA A 399 -0.49 10.16 7.00
CA ALA A 399 0.22 10.88 5.94
C ALA A 399 -0.54 12.14 5.45
N HIS A 400 -1.88 12.14 5.45
CA HIS A 400 -2.64 13.34 5.05
C HIS A 400 -2.55 14.50 6.06
N LYS A 401 -2.13 14.21 7.29
CA LYS A 401 -2.02 15.20 8.37
C LYS A 401 -0.64 15.83 8.46
N ILE A 402 0.34 15.29 7.74
CA ILE A 402 1.70 15.82 7.73
C ILE A 402 1.67 17.30 7.34
N ASN A 403 2.28 18.12 8.19
CA ASN A 403 2.44 19.55 7.99
C ASN A 403 3.91 19.98 7.94
N THR A 404 4.84 19.09 8.35
CA THR A 404 6.28 19.27 8.21
C THR A 404 6.90 18.00 7.67
N LEU A 405 7.66 18.11 6.59
CA LEU A 405 8.37 17.00 5.97
C LEU A 405 9.87 17.21 6.12
N VAL A 406 10.51 16.32 6.85
CA VAL A 406 11.94 16.30 7.08
C VAL A 406 12.59 15.45 5.98
N LEU A 407 13.60 16.01 5.32
CA LEU A 407 14.38 15.35 4.28
C LEU A 407 15.83 15.16 4.76
N ASP A 408 16.34 13.94 4.65
CA ASP A 408 17.78 13.75 4.66
C ASP A 408 18.39 14.28 3.35
N LYS A 409 19.65 14.67 3.34
CA LYS A 409 20.31 15.13 2.11
C LYS A 409 20.76 13.93 1.28
N THR A 410 21.63 13.09 1.85
CA THR A 410 22.38 12.06 1.13
C THR A 410 21.49 10.86 0.77
N GLY A 411 21.47 10.49 -0.50
CA GLY A 411 20.61 9.40 -0.99
C GLY A 411 19.11 9.74 -1.06
N THR A 412 18.71 10.93 -0.60
CA THR A 412 17.32 11.41 -0.63
C THR A 412 17.19 12.59 -1.61
N ILE A 413 17.72 13.77 -1.27
CA ILE A 413 17.77 14.93 -2.19
C ILE A 413 18.79 14.66 -3.29
N THR A 414 19.88 13.97 -2.94
CA THR A 414 20.95 13.54 -3.85
C THR A 414 20.79 12.08 -4.25
N GLU A 415 21.54 11.64 -5.26
CA GLU A 415 21.53 10.25 -5.72
C GLU A 415 22.13 9.26 -4.72
N GLY A 416 22.97 9.74 -3.80
CA GLY A 416 23.71 8.91 -2.83
C GLY A 416 24.83 8.10 -3.47
N LYS A 417 25.18 8.42 -4.71
CA LYS A 417 26.29 7.83 -5.47
C LYS A 417 27.23 8.92 -5.90
N PRO A 418 28.50 8.89 -5.47
CA PRO A 418 29.47 9.85 -5.93
C PRO A 418 29.60 9.76 -7.46
N ARG A 419 29.66 10.94 -8.12
CA ARG A 419 29.96 11.08 -9.55
C ARG A 419 31.06 12.09 -9.77
N VAL A 420 31.83 11.92 -10.83
CA VAL A 420 32.75 12.95 -11.30
C VAL A 420 31.90 14.10 -11.83
N THR A 421 32.02 15.26 -11.19
CA THR A 421 31.30 16.48 -11.57
C THR A 421 32.17 17.46 -12.30
N ASP A 422 33.48 17.46 -12.03
CA ASP A 422 34.45 18.35 -12.59
C ASP A 422 35.74 17.59 -12.89
N LEU A 423 36.32 17.87 -14.04
CA LEU A 423 37.63 17.43 -14.42
C LEU A 423 38.36 18.62 -15.05
N PHE A 424 39.47 19.00 -14.46
CA PHE A 424 40.27 20.12 -14.93
C PHE A 424 41.70 19.65 -15.18
N ASN A 425 42.21 19.89 -16.41
CA ASN A 425 43.56 19.52 -16.80
C ASN A 425 44.42 20.76 -16.90
N ILE A 426 45.66 20.68 -16.43
CA ILE A 426 46.61 21.82 -16.41
C ILE A 426 46.91 22.31 -17.81
N ASN A 427 46.83 21.44 -18.81
CA ASN A 427 47.18 21.77 -20.21
C ASN A 427 46.02 22.44 -20.95
N ASP A 428 44.79 22.39 -20.48
CA ASP A 428 43.62 23.02 -21.13
C ASP A 428 43.69 24.55 -21.12
N GLU A 429 44.46 25.19 -20.20
CA GLU A 429 44.70 26.65 -20.16
C GLU A 429 45.85 27.09 -21.05
N LYS A 430 46.73 26.20 -21.49
CA LYS A 430 47.95 26.53 -22.22
C LYS A 430 47.83 26.42 -23.74
N GLU A 431 46.73 25.84 -24.24
CA GLU A 431 46.54 25.64 -25.68
C GLU A 431 45.49 26.58 -26.26
N THR A 432 45.94 27.46 -27.15
CA THR A 432 45.09 28.24 -28.05
C THR A 432 44.42 27.34 -29.07
N ALA A 433 43.14 27.42 -29.16
CA ALA A 433 42.03 26.99 -30.05
C ALA A 433 42.28 26.13 -31.30
N GLU A 434 43.39 25.44 -31.52
CA GLU A 434 43.63 24.68 -32.76
C GLU A 434 44.30 23.31 -32.61
N THR A 435 44.50 22.76 -31.41
CA THR A 435 45.06 21.43 -31.25
C THR A 435 44.07 20.44 -30.64
N ASP A 436 43.85 19.38 -31.42
CA ASP A 436 42.99 18.23 -31.20
C ASP A 436 42.81 17.77 -29.71
N ASN A 437 41.61 17.43 -29.38
CA ASN A 437 41.04 16.81 -28.16
C ASN A 437 41.78 15.51 -27.69
N LYS A 438 43.03 15.28 -28.04
CA LYS A 438 43.78 14.06 -27.71
C LYS A 438 44.27 14.02 -26.28
N ASN A 439 44.69 15.14 -25.68
CA ASN A 439 45.28 15.16 -24.33
C ASN A 439 44.20 14.89 -23.23
N GLY A 440 42.96 15.33 -23.44
CA GLY A 440 41.84 15.02 -22.51
C GLY A 440 41.44 13.54 -22.50
N LEU A 441 41.48 12.90 -23.66
CA LEU A 441 41.22 11.47 -23.80
C LEU A 441 42.34 10.63 -23.14
N ASP A 442 43.60 11.04 -23.23
CA ASP A 442 44.70 10.33 -22.60
C ASP A 442 44.60 10.36 -21.05
N ILE A 443 44.17 11.49 -20.46
CA ILE A 443 43.99 11.59 -19.01
C ILE A 443 42.84 10.72 -18.52
N LEU A 444 41.73 10.70 -19.25
CA LEU A 444 40.59 9.81 -18.91
C LEU A 444 41.00 8.34 -18.98
N HIS A 445 41.78 7.94 -19.97
CA HIS A 445 42.32 6.60 -20.08
C HIS A 445 43.21 6.24 -18.87
N ILE A 446 44.08 7.13 -18.44
CA ILE A 446 44.98 6.92 -17.30
C ILE A 446 44.18 6.76 -16.02
N ILE A 447 43.28 7.72 -15.71
CA ILE A 447 42.53 7.70 -14.44
C ILE A 447 41.59 6.49 -14.36
N GLY A 448 40.86 6.16 -15.45
CA GLY A 448 39.95 5.03 -15.49
C GLY A 448 40.69 3.71 -15.36
N SER A 449 41.80 3.51 -16.11
CA SER A 449 42.59 2.29 -16.05
C SER A 449 43.25 2.06 -14.68
N CYS A 450 43.69 3.15 -14.01
CA CYS A 450 44.27 3.04 -12.67
C CYS A 450 43.23 2.73 -11.58
N GLU A 451 42.06 3.33 -11.69
CA GLU A 451 41.00 3.16 -10.66
C GLU A 451 40.14 1.88 -10.86
N GLN A 452 40.26 1.16 -12.00
CA GLN A 452 39.45 -0.04 -12.26
C GLN A 452 39.61 -1.15 -11.21
N HIS A 453 40.74 -1.16 -10.48
CA HIS A 453 41.01 -2.13 -9.41
C HIS A 453 40.68 -1.57 -8.01
N SER A 454 40.13 -0.35 -7.93
CA SER A 454 39.78 0.31 -6.68
C SER A 454 38.36 -0.09 -6.25
N GLU A 455 38.22 -0.63 -5.04
CA GLU A 455 36.91 -0.88 -4.43
C GLU A 455 36.32 0.35 -3.72
N HIS A 456 37.06 1.48 -3.73
CA HIS A 456 36.61 2.71 -3.08
C HIS A 456 35.51 3.40 -3.91
N PRO A 457 34.43 3.93 -3.28
CA PRO A 457 33.34 4.60 -4.01
C PRO A 457 33.79 5.72 -4.96
N ILE A 458 34.87 6.46 -4.61
CA ILE A 458 35.47 7.49 -5.45
C ILE A 458 36.09 6.87 -6.72
N GLY A 459 36.82 5.76 -6.58
CA GLY A 459 37.41 5.04 -7.73
C GLY A 459 36.34 4.50 -8.66
N MET A 460 35.29 3.88 -8.10
CA MET A 460 34.14 3.42 -8.89
C MET A 460 33.46 4.56 -9.65
N ALA A 461 33.29 5.75 -9.03
CA ALA A 461 32.72 6.93 -9.68
C ALA A 461 33.58 7.38 -10.89
N ILE A 462 34.91 7.35 -10.76
CA ILE A 462 35.85 7.68 -11.84
C ILE A 462 35.73 6.66 -12.98
N VAL A 463 35.77 5.37 -12.67
CA VAL A 463 35.64 4.29 -13.67
C VAL A 463 34.31 4.39 -14.43
N HIS A 464 33.22 4.64 -13.72
CA HIS A 464 31.90 4.80 -14.34
C HIS A 464 31.89 5.98 -15.31
N TYR A 465 32.41 7.13 -14.87
CA TYR A 465 32.49 8.34 -15.70
C TYR A 465 33.31 8.09 -16.99
N VAL A 466 34.44 7.40 -16.89
CA VAL A 466 35.29 7.11 -18.03
C VAL A 466 34.63 6.14 -19.01
N ARG A 467 33.93 5.13 -18.50
CA ARG A 467 33.16 4.17 -19.33
C ARG A 467 31.98 4.84 -20.04
N GLU A 468 31.30 5.79 -19.38
CA GLU A 468 30.22 6.59 -20.00
C GLU A 468 30.72 7.41 -21.21
N GLN A 469 32.01 7.79 -21.22
CA GLN A 469 32.62 8.46 -22.37
C GLN A 469 33.01 7.49 -23.50
N GLY A 470 32.72 6.19 -23.36
CA GLY A 470 33.02 5.18 -24.36
C GLY A 470 34.49 4.80 -24.43
N ILE A 471 35.26 5.00 -23.36
CA ILE A 471 36.69 4.74 -23.29
C ILE A 471 36.92 3.33 -22.71
N ASP A 472 37.63 2.47 -23.44
CA ASP A 472 38.05 1.17 -22.98
C ASP A 472 39.21 1.30 -21.99
N LEU A 473 39.19 0.49 -20.92
CA LEU A 473 40.19 0.53 -19.86
C LEU A 473 41.28 -0.48 -20.13
N GLU A 474 42.53 -0.11 -19.84
CA GLU A 474 43.70 -0.96 -19.99
C GLU A 474 44.19 -1.53 -18.65
N GLU A 475 44.87 -2.66 -18.69
CA GLU A 475 45.45 -3.26 -17.48
C GLU A 475 46.62 -2.43 -16.96
N VAL A 476 46.69 -2.22 -15.66
CA VAL A 476 47.77 -1.56 -14.96
C VAL A 476 48.61 -2.54 -14.17
N LYS A 477 49.88 -2.14 -13.91
CA LYS A 477 50.79 -2.92 -13.09
C LYS A 477 50.97 -2.30 -11.72
N ASP A 478 51.33 -3.11 -10.74
CA ASP A 478 51.73 -2.66 -9.39
C ASP A 478 50.70 -1.76 -8.69
N PHE A 479 49.38 -2.07 -8.86
CA PHE A 479 48.29 -1.35 -8.20
C PHE A 479 48.42 -1.47 -6.69
N LYS A 480 48.33 -0.32 -5.99
CA LYS A 480 48.37 -0.24 -4.53
C LYS A 480 47.45 0.85 -3.99
N ALA A 481 46.45 0.43 -3.22
CA ALA A 481 45.63 1.36 -2.47
C ALA A 481 46.40 1.84 -1.22
N ILE A 482 46.37 3.16 -1.00
CA ILE A 482 47.00 3.82 0.15
C ILE A 482 45.86 4.35 1.05
N ALA A 483 45.68 3.69 2.17
CA ALA A 483 44.54 3.93 3.05
C ALA A 483 44.36 5.40 3.42
N GLY A 484 43.18 5.98 3.14
CA GLY A 484 42.83 7.35 3.45
C GLY A 484 43.53 8.43 2.60
N MET A 485 44.29 8.04 1.57
CA MET A 485 45.00 9.00 0.76
C MET A 485 44.78 8.86 -0.75
N GLY A 486 44.58 7.63 -1.27
CA GLY A 486 44.40 7.40 -2.70
C GLY A 486 45.02 6.11 -3.20
N ILE A 487 45.45 6.09 -4.47
CA ILE A 487 46.04 4.92 -5.12
C ILE A 487 47.38 5.25 -5.77
N ARG A 488 48.21 4.22 -5.98
CA ARG A 488 49.38 4.25 -6.83
C ARG A 488 49.31 3.08 -7.79
N ALA A 489 49.63 3.29 -9.06
CA ALA A 489 49.70 2.28 -10.08
C ALA A 489 50.84 2.59 -11.09
N ILE A 490 51.23 1.61 -11.91
CA ILE A 490 52.11 1.82 -13.04
C ILE A 490 51.29 1.60 -14.32
N TYR A 491 51.13 2.66 -15.09
CA TYR A 491 50.48 2.67 -16.39
C TYR A 491 51.48 3.00 -17.50
N ASN A 492 51.62 2.14 -18.49
CA ASN A 492 52.60 2.32 -19.63
C ASN A 492 53.98 2.79 -19.17
N GLU A 493 54.57 2.11 -18.17
CA GLU A 493 55.89 2.39 -17.55
C GLU A 493 55.93 3.69 -16.71
N SER A 494 54.91 4.52 -16.69
CA SER A 494 54.81 5.72 -15.88
C SER A 494 54.17 5.45 -14.52
N THR A 495 54.70 6.08 -13.47
CA THR A 495 54.10 6.02 -12.13
C THR A 495 52.94 6.98 -12.01
N VAL A 496 51.76 6.47 -11.74
CA VAL A 496 50.52 7.25 -11.56
C VAL A 496 50.14 7.25 -10.10
N LEU A 497 49.80 8.44 -9.60
CA LEU A 497 49.21 8.67 -8.28
C LEU A 497 47.89 9.39 -8.44
N ILE A 498 46.81 8.85 -7.82
CA ILE A 498 45.49 9.49 -7.77
C ILE A 498 45.06 9.58 -6.31
N GLY A 499 44.73 10.76 -5.83
CA GLY A 499 44.28 10.92 -4.46
C GLY A 499 44.33 12.34 -3.87
N SER A 500 44.37 12.43 -2.56
CA SER A 500 44.29 13.67 -1.80
C SER A 500 45.53 14.54 -1.91
N ASP A 501 45.43 15.85 -1.58
CA ASP A 501 46.56 16.78 -1.42
C ASP A 501 47.64 16.23 -0.48
N LYS A 502 47.24 15.44 0.52
CA LYS A 502 48.18 14.80 1.43
C LYS A 502 49.05 13.74 0.71
N LEU A 503 48.46 12.95 -0.17
CA LEU A 503 49.21 11.98 -0.98
C LEU A 503 50.24 12.65 -1.87
N MET A 504 49.86 13.78 -2.49
CA MET A 504 50.74 14.57 -3.35
C MET A 504 51.88 15.17 -2.54
N THR A 505 51.63 15.74 -1.38
CA THR A 505 52.62 16.34 -0.48
C THR A 505 53.63 15.28 0.03
N GLU A 506 53.18 14.11 0.43
CA GLU A 506 54.07 13.03 0.91
C GLU A 506 55.01 12.49 -0.18
N ASN A 507 54.60 12.59 -1.45
CA ASN A 507 55.42 12.24 -2.61
C ASN A 507 56.19 13.43 -3.23
N ASN A 508 56.22 14.59 -2.57
CA ASN A 508 56.87 15.81 -3.02
C ASN A 508 56.39 16.31 -4.40
N ILE A 509 55.10 16.17 -4.68
CA ILE A 509 54.48 16.62 -5.92
C ILE A 509 53.87 18.02 -5.68
N ASP A 510 54.27 18.96 -6.51
CA ASP A 510 53.73 20.33 -6.46
C ASP A 510 52.38 20.41 -7.17
N VAL A 511 51.34 20.71 -6.43
CA VAL A 511 49.95 20.89 -6.92
C VAL A 511 49.52 22.36 -6.91
N SER A 512 50.45 23.30 -6.74
CA SER A 512 50.17 24.74 -6.54
C SER A 512 49.37 25.35 -7.68
N GLU A 513 49.61 24.98 -8.92
CA GLU A 513 48.85 25.45 -10.10
C GLU A 513 47.41 24.96 -10.10
N LEU A 514 47.14 23.74 -9.61
CA LEU A 514 45.81 23.17 -9.52
C LEU A 514 45.05 23.56 -8.23
N LYS A 515 45.73 24.09 -7.21
CA LYS A 515 45.13 24.46 -5.91
C LYS A 515 44.05 25.53 -6.04
N GLN A 516 44.20 26.47 -6.93
CA GLN A 516 43.20 27.52 -7.15
C GLN A 516 41.90 26.89 -7.70
N LYS A 517 42.01 26.02 -8.69
CA LYS A 517 40.88 25.28 -9.26
C LYS A 517 40.28 24.31 -8.26
N ALA A 518 41.11 23.60 -7.49
CA ALA A 518 40.66 22.74 -6.40
C ALA A 518 39.87 23.52 -5.33
N MET A 519 40.20 24.77 -5.04
CA MET A 519 39.45 25.63 -4.14
C MET A 519 38.10 26.02 -4.73
N GLU A 520 38.04 26.41 -6.01
CA GLU A 520 36.79 26.70 -6.71
C GLU A 520 35.82 25.51 -6.67
N ILE A 521 36.34 24.31 -6.97
CA ILE A 521 35.55 23.05 -6.90
C ILE A 521 35.14 22.70 -5.45
N LYS A 522 36.03 22.93 -4.47
CA LYS A 522 35.80 22.59 -3.06
C LYS A 522 34.72 23.44 -2.41
N ASP A 523 34.52 24.67 -2.85
CA ASP A 523 33.44 25.54 -2.36
C ASP A 523 32.04 24.99 -2.70
N GLU A 524 31.94 24.06 -3.65
CA GLU A 524 30.71 23.34 -4.03
C GLU A 524 30.51 22.00 -3.30
N SER A 525 31.20 21.75 -2.19
CA SER A 525 31.10 20.53 -1.35
C SER A 525 31.53 19.21 -1.98
N LYS A 526 32.47 19.29 -2.89
CA LYS A 526 33.00 18.12 -3.61
C LYS A 526 34.25 17.55 -2.95
N THR A 527 34.45 16.26 -3.08
CA THR A 527 35.75 15.63 -2.74
C THR A 527 36.73 15.87 -3.89
N ILE A 528 37.91 16.36 -3.55
CA ILE A 528 38.95 16.66 -4.52
C ILE A 528 39.95 15.51 -4.56
N ALA A 529 40.24 15.00 -5.76
CA ALA A 529 41.33 14.11 -6.06
C ALA A 529 42.28 14.75 -7.10
N PHE A 530 43.58 14.61 -6.89
CA PHE A 530 44.59 15.01 -7.83
C PHE A 530 45.13 13.81 -8.58
N LEU A 531 45.43 14.00 -9.86
CA LEU A 531 46.19 13.07 -10.68
C LEU A 531 47.61 13.57 -10.83
N ALA A 532 48.58 12.72 -10.61
CA ALA A 532 49.97 12.98 -10.94
C ALA A 532 50.57 11.80 -11.72
N VAL A 533 51.34 12.15 -12.76
CA VAL A 533 52.07 11.19 -13.60
C VAL A 533 53.57 11.55 -13.55
N ASP A 534 54.42 10.57 -13.25
CA ASP A 534 55.86 10.75 -13.13
C ASP A 534 56.29 11.98 -12.31
N ASN A 535 55.66 12.13 -11.11
CA ASN A 535 55.89 13.24 -10.17
C ASN A 535 55.44 14.62 -10.65
N LYS A 536 54.62 14.74 -11.70
CA LYS A 536 54.00 15.98 -12.14
C LYS A 536 52.51 15.91 -11.93
N ALA A 537 51.93 16.97 -11.33
CA ALA A 537 50.48 17.09 -11.23
C ALA A 537 49.91 17.49 -12.61
N GLU A 538 48.97 16.71 -13.12
CA GLU A 538 48.38 16.88 -14.45
C GLU A 538 46.91 17.31 -14.40
N SER A 539 46.15 16.86 -13.40
CA SER A 539 44.71 17.10 -13.34
C SER A 539 44.18 17.17 -11.90
N VAL A 540 43.06 17.86 -11.74
CA VAL A 540 42.22 17.84 -10.53
C VAL A 540 40.82 17.38 -10.89
N ILE A 541 40.27 16.48 -10.05
CA ILE A 541 38.99 15.83 -10.23
C ILE A 541 38.11 16.20 -9.07
N GLY A 542 36.94 16.77 -9.36
CA GLY A 542 35.87 17.03 -8.39
C GLY A 542 34.85 15.87 -8.41
N ILE A 543 34.61 15.29 -7.24
CA ILE A 543 33.68 14.18 -7.10
C ILE A 543 32.65 14.57 -6.03
N GLY A 544 31.38 14.58 -6.42
CA GLY A 544 30.29 15.02 -5.57
C GLY A 544 29.09 14.09 -5.64
N ASP A 545 28.23 14.19 -4.66
CA ASP A 545 26.91 13.55 -4.68
C ASP A 545 25.92 14.48 -5.39
N VAL A 546 25.45 14.05 -6.54
CA VAL A 546 24.65 14.88 -7.44
C VAL A 546 23.22 14.98 -6.95
N VAL A 547 22.68 16.21 -6.94
CA VAL A 547 21.26 16.45 -6.66
C VAL A 547 20.41 15.83 -7.77
N ARG A 548 19.33 15.12 -7.39
CA ARG A 548 18.40 14.54 -8.36
C ARG A 548 17.65 15.65 -9.11
N GLU A 549 17.48 15.49 -10.41
CA GLU A 549 16.77 16.46 -11.26
C GLU A 549 15.35 16.75 -10.78
N THR A 550 14.69 15.75 -10.23
CA THR A 550 13.29 15.82 -9.76
C THR A 550 13.13 16.45 -8.37
N SER A 551 14.22 16.58 -7.59
CA SER A 551 14.16 17.03 -6.18
C SER A 551 13.59 18.43 -6.04
N LYS A 552 13.98 19.35 -6.88
CA LYS A 552 13.54 20.75 -6.82
C LYS A 552 12.03 20.87 -7.07
N ASP A 553 11.53 20.20 -8.11
CA ASP A 553 10.11 20.22 -8.47
C ASP A 553 9.29 19.54 -7.37
N ALA A 554 9.78 18.43 -6.82
CA ALA A 554 9.13 17.72 -5.72
C ALA A 554 9.02 18.59 -4.46
N ILE A 555 10.08 19.29 -4.07
CA ILE A 555 10.11 20.18 -2.91
C ILE A 555 9.14 21.36 -3.12
N GLN A 556 9.13 21.95 -4.31
CA GLN A 556 8.17 23.00 -4.63
C GLN A 556 6.73 22.51 -4.53
N GLU A 557 6.44 21.32 -5.06
CA GLU A 557 5.11 20.74 -5.00
C GLU A 557 4.67 20.44 -3.55
N ILE A 558 5.58 19.98 -2.68
CA ILE A 558 5.32 19.77 -1.25
C ILE A 558 4.96 21.10 -0.58
N ASN A 559 5.72 22.15 -0.85
CA ASN A 559 5.45 23.51 -0.34
C ASN A 559 4.10 24.03 -0.83
N ASP A 560 3.73 23.81 -2.10
CA ASP A 560 2.44 24.21 -2.68
C ASP A 560 1.27 23.45 -2.04
N MET A 561 1.52 22.25 -1.52
CA MET A 561 0.56 21.50 -0.72
C MET A 561 0.39 22.05 0.72
N GLY A 562 1.16 23.06 1.11
CA GLY A 562 1.15 23.66 2.44
C GLY A 562 1.89 22.80 3.49
N VAL A 563 2.86 22.00 3.07
CA VAL A 563 3.74 21.21 3.94
C VAL A 563 5.11 21.89 3.97
N GLU A 564 5.56 22.24 5.17
CA GLU A 564 6.87 22.84 5.38
C GLU A 564 7.96 21.78 5.15
N VAL A 565 9.01 22.16 4.41
CA VAL A 565 10.16 21.26 4.18
C VAL A 565 11.34 21.69 5.05
N VAL A 566 11.92 20.74 5.77
CA VAL A 566 13.11 20.90 6.61
C VAL A 566 14.18 19.93 6.14
N MET A 567 15.38 20.40 5.86
CA MET A 567 16.53 19.54 5.52
C MET A 567 17.39 19.29 6.75
N LEU A 568 17.67 18.01 7.03
CA LEU A 568 18.65 17.60 8.06
C LEU A 568 19.86 16.96 7.36
N THR A 569 21.08 17.38 7.73
CA THR A 569 22.30 16.82 7.14
C THR A 569 23.46 16.81 8.14
N GLY A 570 24.36 15.83 7.96
CA GLY A 570 25.65 15.78 8.68
C GLY A 570 26.72 16.67 8.08
N ASP A 571 26.46 17.30 6.92
CA ASP A 571 27.42 18.19 6.26
C ASP A 571 27.64 19.49 7.03
N ASN A 572 28.68 20.19 6.65
CA ASN A 572 28.96 21.52 7.20
C ASN A 572 27.88 22.52 6.75
N GLU A 573 27.85 23.67 7.44
CA GLU A 573 26.81 24.69 7.28
C GLU A 573 26.83 25.31 5.86
N VAL A 574 28.00 25.58 5.28
CA VAL A 574 28.13 26.21 3.95
C VAL A 574 27.51 25.31 2.88
N VAL A 575 27.82 24.04 2.91
CA VAL A 575 27.30 23.01 2.01
C VAL A 575 25.79 22.88 2.12
N ALA A 576 25.32 22.75 3.35
CA ALA A 576 23.91 22.57 3.64
C ALA A 576 23.08 23.79 3.18
N GLU A 577 23.56 25.00 3.44
CA GLU A 577 22.89 26.22 2.98
C GLU A 577 22.88 26.35 1.45
N THR A 578 23.95 25.95 0.77
CA THR A 578 24.05 26.05 -0.70
C THR A 578 22.98 25.13 -1.32
N VAL A 579 22.91 23.87 -0.90
CA VAL A 579 21.90 22.92 -1.38
C VAL A 579 20.50 23.39 -0.99
N GLY A 580 20.30 23.88 0.23
CA GLY A 580 19.02 24.42 0.67
C GLY A 580 18.52 25.57 -0.20
N LYS A 581 19.38 26.52 -0.53
CA LYS A 581 19.06 27.67 -1.43
C LYS A 581 18.71 27.20 -2.84
N GLU A 582 19.49 26.27 -3.39
CA GLU A 582 19.25 25.71 -4.72
C GLU A 582 17.91 24.99 -4.81
N MET A 583 17.55 24.25 -3.76
CA MET A 583 16.29 23.48 -3.66
C MET A 583 15.10 24.33 -3.18
N GLY A 584 15.31 25.57 -2.75
CA GLY A 584 14.24 26.40 -2.20
C GLY A 584 13.79 25.98 -0.81
N ILE A 585 14.65 25.31 -0.03
CA ILE A 585 14.39 24.90 1.36
C ILE A 585 14.82 26.03 2.30
N VAL A 586 13.89 26.56 3.09
CA VAL A 586 14.16 27.67 4.01
C VAL A 586 14.76 27.18 5.33
N SER A 587 14.34 26.04 5.83
CA SER A 587 14.80 25.49 7.11
C SER A 587 15.83 24.39 6.88
N VAL A 588 17.10 24.70 7.20
CA VAL A 588 18.23 23.77 7.04
C VAL A 588 18.92 23.61 8.38
N LYS A 589 19.23 22.38 8.76
CA LYS A 589 20.00 22.02 9.96
C LYS A 589 21.21 21.18 9.53
N SER A 590 22.40 21.70 9.82
CA SER A 590 23.69 21.14 9.43
C SER A 590 24.47 20.56 10.59
N ASN A 591 25.59 19.89 10.31
CA ASN A 591 26.50 19.29 11.31
C ASN A 591 25.82 18.29 12.27
N LEU A 592 24.76 17.62 11.85
CA LEU A 592 23.98 16.71 12.71
C LEU A 592 24.57 15.29 12.70
N ARG A 593 24.75 14.72 13.88
CA ARG A 593 24.98 13.28 14.04
C ARG A 593 23.63 12.53 13.95
N PRO A 594 23.63 11.22 13.70
CA PRO A 594 22.37 10.45 13.60
C PRO A 594 21.44 10.60 14.82
N ALA A 595 22.02 10.72 16.04
CA ALA A 595 21.24 10.95 17.25
C ALA A 595 20.59 12.34 17.29
N ASP A 596 21.32 13.36 16.82
CA ASP A 596 20.86 14.75 16.83
C ASP A 596 19.65 14.92 15.88
N LYS A 597 19.59 14.18 14.77
CA LYS A 597 18.42 14.13 13.87
C LYS A 597 17.14 13.71 14.60
N CYS A 598 17.22 12.72 15.47
CA CYS A 598 16.06 12.27 16.26
C CYS A 598 15.56 13.37 17.21
N ASP A 599 16.46 14.14 17.81
CA ASP A 599 16.10 15.19 18.75
C ASP A 599 15.48 16.39 18.04
N GLU A 600 15.97 16.77 16.85
CA GLU A 600 15.35 17.79 16.00
C GLU A 600 13.89 17.38 15.60
N ILE A 601 13.68 16.14 15.21
CA ILE A 601 12.33 15.63 14.90
C ILE A 601 11.41 15.76 16.10
N LYS A 602 11.87 15.36 17.31
CA LYS A 602 11.08 15.48 18.55
C LYS A 602 10.77 16.94 18.88
N GLU A 603 11.72 17.85 18.68
CA GLU A 603 11.51 19.29 18.90
C GLU A 603 10.39 19.82 17.98
N ILE A 604 10.42 19.45 16.70
CA ILE A 604 9.36 19.81 15.75
C ILE A 604 8.01 19.23 16.22
N GLN A 605 7.96 17.95 16.64
CA GLN A 605 6.75 17.30 17.16
C GLN A 605 6.23 17.98 18.42
N GLN A 606 7.10 18.39 19.34
CA GLN A 606 6.72 19.13 20.57
C GLN A 606 6.09 20.48 20.26
N SER A 607 6.36 21.08 19.13
CA SER A 607 5.66 22.28 18.66
C SER A 607 4.22 22.03 18.17
N GLY A 608 3.74 20.78 18.26
CA GLY A 608 2.40 20.35 17.82
C GLY A 608 2.29 20.02 16.32
N LYS A 609 3.41 19.92 15.61
CA LYS A 609 3.47 19.54 14.21
C LYS A 609 3.47 18.02 14.04
N ILE A 610 2.87 17.55 12.95
CA ILE A 610 2.93 16.15 12.52
C ILE A 610 4.03 16.01 11.49
N VAL A 611 5.05 15.23 11.85
CA VAL A 611 6.30 15.14 11.12
C VAL A 611 6.33 13.90 10.23
N GLY A 612 6.51 14.11 8.93
CA GLY A 612 6.98 13.08 8.01
C GLY A 612 8.49 13.12 7.88
N MET A 613 9.16 11.97 7.75
CA MET A 613 10.59 11.91 7.42
C MET A 613 10.86 11.04 6.22
N ILE A 614 11.68 11.53 5.30
CA ILE A 614 12.17 10.80 4.14
C ILE A 614 13.68 10.56 4.30
N GLY A 615 14.12 9.30 4.15
CA GLY A 615 15.52 8.90 4.22
C GLY A 615 15.79 7.58 3.49
N ASP A 616 17.07 7.15 3.42
CA ASP A 616 17.51 5.93 2.73
C ASP A 616 17.24 4.62 3.51
N GLY A 617 16.83 4.73 4.76
CA GLY A 617 16.47 3.60 5.63
C GLY A 617 17.63 2.89 6.31
N ILE A 618 18.86 3.10 5.90
CA ILE A 618 20.05 2.42 6.50
C ILE A 618 20.65 3.31 7.58
N ASN A 619 21.00 4.54 7.23
CA ASN A 619 21.65 5.47 8.16
C ASN A 619 20.65 6.23 9.03
N ASP A 620 19.44 6.42 8.54
CA ASP A 620 18.40 7.23 9.15
C ASP A 620 17.34 6.42 9.89
N ALA A 621 17.51 5.11 10.06
CA ALA A 621 16.53 4.24 10.71
C ALA A 621 16.03 4.74 12.07
N PRO A 622 16.87 5.27 13.00
CA PRO A 622 16.39 5.85 14.26
C PRO A 622 15.53 7.09 14.07
N ALA A 623 15.89 7.96 13.12
CA ALA A 623 15.17 9.19 12.80
C ALA A 623 13.83 8.88 12.12
N LEU A 624 13.81 7.94 11.17
CA LEU A 624 12.60 7.41 10.54
C LEU A 624 11.64 6.82 11.57
N ALA A 625 12.15 6.06 12.55
CA ALA A 625 11.32 5.49 13.61
C ALA A 625 10.79 6.54 14.60
N THR A 626 11.41 7.72 14.68
CA THR A 626 10.99 8.82 15.55
C THR A 626 9.87 9.66 14.93
N ALA A 627 9.83 9.78 13.63
CA ALA A 627 8.81 10.55 12.90
C ALA A 627 7.41 9.92 13.04
N ASP A 628 6.35 10.74 12.88
CA ASP A 628 4.97 10.26 12.89
C ASP A 628 4.66 9.38 11.66
N VAL A 629 5.26 9.70 10.52
CA VAL A 629 5.20 8.88 9.29
C VAL A 629 6.57 8.87 8.63
N SER A 630 7.12 7.69 8.44
CA SER A 630 8.40 7.49 7.76
C SER A 630 8.23 7.04 6.33
N PHE A 631 9.09 7.61 5.44
CA PHE A 631 9.20 7.25 4.04
C PHE A 631 10.61 6.75 3.78
N ALA A 632 10.76 5.49 3.40
CA ALA A 632 12.05 4.96 2.95
C ALA A 632 12.18 5.10 1.43
N ILE A 633 13.29 5.67 1.00
CA ILE A 633 13.68 5.77 -0.41
C ILE A 633 14.70 4.68 -0.72
N GLY A 634 14.56 4.02 -1.87
CA GLY A 634 15.58 3.15 -2.44
C GLY A 634 15.11 1.76 -2.77
N THR A 635 15.97 1.03 -3.48
CA THR A 635 15.72 -0.35 -3.91
C THR A 635 15.38 -1.21 -2.70
N ALA A 636 14.31 -1.96 -2.84
CA ALA A 636 13.66 -2.85 -1.89
C ALA A 636 14.60 -3.79 -1.11
N THR A 637 15.46 -3.24 -0.24
CA THR A 637 16.10 -4.05 0.79
C THR A 637 15.06 -4.38 1.84
N GLU A 638 14.98 -5.64 2.27
CA GLU A 638 14.04 -6.09 3.30
C GLU A 638 14.03 -5.18 4.54
N ILE A 639 15.20 -4.67 4.91
CA ILE A 639 15.40 -3.81 6.10
C ILE A 639 14.68 -2.47 5.96
N ALA A 640 14.76 -1.84 4.79
CA ALA A 640 14.09 -0.55 4.53
C ALA A 640 12.57 -0.70 4.47
N MET A 641 12.08 -1.79 3.85
CA MET A 641 10.65 -2.08 3.75
C MET A 641 10.02 -2.42 5.12
N GLU A 642 10.76 -3.06 6.03
CA GLU A 642 10.26 -3.36 7.37
C GLU A 642 10.25 -2.15 8.30
N ALA A 643 11.20 -1.23 8.14
CA ALA A 643 11.40 -0.09 9.04
C ALA A 643 10.43 1.07 8.80
N ALA A 644 10.05 1.34 7.55
CA ALA A 644 9.26 2.52 7.19
C ALA A 644 7.75 2.26 7.15
N ASN A 645 6.97 3.33 7.36
CA ASN A 645 5.52 3.33 7.20
C ASN A 645 5.11 3.30 5.71
N ILE A 646 5.89 3.96 4.87
CA ILE A 646 5.69 4.04 3.42
C ILE A 646 7.05 3.81 2.75
N THR A 647 7.13 2.87 1.81
CA THR A 647 8.33 2.60 1.03
C THR A 647 8.13 3.09 -0.40
N LEU A 648 9.06 3.91 -0.87
CA LEU A 648 9.10 4.45 -2.22
C LEU A 648 10.09 3.59 -3.02
N VAL A 649 9.58 2.66 -3.82
CA VAL A 649 10.39 1.67 -4.58
C VAL A 649 11.34 2.37 -5.54
N LYS A 650 10.91 3.49 -6.13
CA LYS A 650 11.81 4.44 -6.77
C LYS A 650 12.42 5.36 -5.73
N GLY A 651 13.70 5.56 -5.83
CA GLY A 651 14.44 6.48 -4.98
C GLY A 651 14.13 7.96 -5.22
N ASP A 652 12.88 8.36 -5.41
CA ASP A 652 12.50 9.71 -5.82
C ASP A 652 11.54 10.38 -4.82
N ILE A 653 11.86 11.60 -4.40
CA ILE A 653 11.03 12.43 -3.53
C ILE A 653 9.66 12.72 -4.17
N LEU A 654 9.58 12.79 -5.51
CA LEU A 654 8.32 12.99 -6.22
C LEU A 654 7.27 11.95 -5.83
N ARG A 655 7.69 10.71 -5.56
CA ARG A 655 6.79 9.65 -5.07
C ARG A 655 6.23 9.92 -3.68
N ALA A 656 6.95 10.65 -2.84
CA ALA A 656 6.40 11.11 -1.57
C ALA A 656 5.28 12.14 -1.78
N CYS A 657 5.43 13.06 -2.75
CA CYS A 657 4.35 13.97 -3.15
C CYS A 657 3.10 13.20 -3.58
N GLU A 658 3.27 12.19 -4.42
CA GLU A 658 2.18 11.33 -4.88
C GLU A 658 1.52 10.58 -3.72
N ALA A 659 2.32 10.06 -2.77
CA ALA A 659 1.82 9.40 -1.57
C ALA A 659 0.97 10.35 -0.70
N LEU A 660 1.43 11.59 -0.49
CA LEU A 660 0.69 12.61 0.23
C LEU A 660 -0.62 12.99 -0.46
N LYS A 661 -0.60 13.17 -1.80
CA LYS A 661 -1.81 13.43 -2.60
C LYS A 661 -2.81 12.29 -2.49
N LEU A 662 -2.32 11.06 -2.65
CA LEU A 662 -3.15 9.86 -2.57
C LEU A 662 -3.79 9.71 -1.18
N SER A 663 -3.00 9.94 -0.13
CA SER A 663 -3.49 9.95 1.26
C SER A 663 -4.61 10.97 1.45
N ARG A 664 -4.39 12.24 1.05
CA ARG A 664 -5.40 13.31 1.13
C ARG A 664 -6.68 12.95 0.38
N GLN A 665 -6.57 12.43 -0.84
CA GLN A 665 -7.72 12.04 -1.65
C GLN A 665 -8.46 10.84 -1.05
N THR A 666 -7.73 9.86 -0.54
CA THR A 666 -8.32 8.69 0.13
C THR A 666 -9.11 9.12 1.36
N MET A 667 -8.54 10.01 2.18
CA MET A 667 -9.23 10.53 3.37
C MET A 667 -10.46 11.38 3.02
N ASN A 668 -10.40 12.17 1.95
CA ASN A 668 -11.55 12.92 1.47
C ASN A 668 -12.69 11.98 1.03
N ILE A 669 -12.36 10.91 0.32
CA ILE A 669 -13.35 9.90 -0.09
C ILE A 669 -13.90 9.16 1.13
N ILE A 670 -13.08 8.81 2.12
CA ILE A 670 -13.54 8.22 3.38
C ILE A 670 -14.54 9.15 4.08
N LYS A 671 -14.22 10.44 4.21
CA LYS A 671 -15.13 11.44 4.82
C LYS A 671 -16.46 11.54 4.05
N GLN A 672 -16.41 11.56 2.71
CA GLN A 672 -17.61 11.56 1.87
C GLN A 672 -18.43 10.27 2.06
N ASN A 673 -17.77 9.12 2.06
CA ASN A 673 -18.43 7.83 2.27
C ASN A 673 -19.12 7.77 3.63
N LEU A 674 -18.44 8.20 4.70
CA LEU A 674 -19.02 8.26 6.03
C LEU A 674 -20.21 9.22 6.10
N PHE A 675 -20.09 10.40 5.49
CA PHE A 675 -21.19 11.35 5.40
C PHE A 675 -22.42 10.73 4.74
N TRP A 676 -22.27 10.09 3.59
CA TRP A 676 -23.38 9.45 2.90
C TRP A 676 -23.92 8.25 3.69
N ALA A 677 -23.04 7.41 4.26
CA ALA A 677 -23.45 6.23 5.04
C ALA A 677 -24.28 6.59 6.30
N PHE A 678 -23.98 7.72 6.95
CA PHE A 678 -24.75 8.21 8.10
C PHE A 678 -25.90 9.12 7.69
N GLY A 679 -25.72 9.97 6.70
CA GLY A 679 -26.66 11.01 6.33
C GLY A 679 -28.04 10.44 5.94
N TYR A 680 -28.04 9.38 5.15
CA TYR A 680 -29.30 8.71 4.78
C TYR A 680 -30.05 8.19 6.00
N ASN A 681 -29.34 7.56 6.94
CA ASN A 681 -29.96 6.95 8.12
C ASN A 681 -30.51 8.03 9.08
N VAL A 682 -29.70 9.06 9.37
CA VAL A 682 -30.08 10.12 10.31
C VAL A 682 -31.27 10.92 9.78
N LEU A 683 -31.31 11.25 8.48
CA LEU A 683 -32.39 12.03 7.88
C LEU A 683 -33.67 11.21 7.72
N ALA A 684 -33.57 9.94 7.35
CA ALA A 684 -34.72 9.12 7.08
C ALA A 684 -35.35 8.49 8.35
N LEU A 685 -34.61 8.42 9.45
CA LEU A 685 -35.09 7.81 10.69
C LEU A 685 -36.29 8.57 11.30
N PRO A 686 -36.29 9.91 11.44
CA PRO A 686 -37.50 10.65 11.86
C PRO A 686 -38.66 10.48 10.88
N VAL A 687 -38.38 10.47 9.57
CA VAL A 687 -39.43 10.31 8.53
C VAL A 687 -40.08 8.93 8.64
N ALA A 688 -39.29 7.89 8.93
CA ALA A 688 -39.79 6.55 9.18
C ALA A 688 -40.64 6.49 10.47
N ALA A 689 -40.17 7.09 11.56
CA ALA A 689 -40.87 7.11 12.84
C ALA A 689 -42.22 7.83 12.76
N LEU A 690 -42.33 8.88 11.93
CA LEU A 690 -43.55 9.60 11.66
C LEU A 690 -44.48 8.87 10.66
N GLY A 691 -44.10 7.70 10.14
CA GLY A 691 -44.94 6.90 9.24
C GLY A 691 -44.93 7.33 7.77
N PHE A 692 -44.10 8.30 7.41
CA PHE A 692 -43.99 8.82 6.01
C PHE A 692 -43.07 7.95 5.13
N LEU A 693 -42.38 6.97 5.67
CA LEU A 693 -41.45 6.09 4.93
C LEU A 693 -41.94 4.65 4.91
N ASN A 694 -42.20 4.14 3.70
CA ASN A 694 -42.52 2.71 3.51
C ASN A 694 -41.24 1.86 3.70
N PRO A 695 -41.31 0.72 4.43
CA PRO A 695 -40.18 -0.19 4.64
C PRO A 695 -39.49 -0.68 3.36
N MET A 696 -40.21 -0.84 2.25
CA MET A 696 -39.66 -1.22 0.95
C MET A 696 -38.76 -0.12 0.36
N ILE A 697 -39.20 1.16 0.46
CA ILE A 697 -38.40 2.31 0.04
C ILE A 697 -37.16 2.44 0.92
N ALA A 698 -37.30 2.20 2.23
CA ALA A 698 -36.18 2.15 3.16
C ALA A 698 -35.13 1.11 2.74
N ALA A 699 -35.54 -0.11 2.42
CA ALA A 699 -34.64 -1.18 1.96
C ALA A 699 -33.95 -0.83 0.63
N GLY A 700 -34.68 -0.19 -0.30
CA GLY A 700 -34.13 0.31 -1.56
C GLY A 700 -33.07 1.38 -1.35
N ALA A 701 -33.32 2.37 -0.48
CA ALA A 701 -32.38 3.43 -0.14
C ALA A 701 -31.10 2.86 0.49
N MET A 702 -31.21 1.86 1.35
CA MET A 702 -30.07 1.17 1.96
C MET A 702 -29.20 0.42 0.94
N ALA A 703 -29.82 -0.31 0.00
CA ALA A 703 -29.10 -0.97 -1.09
C ALA A 703 -28.32 0.06 -1.94
N PHE A 704 -28.96 1.20 -2.24
CA PHE A 704 -28.35 2.27 -3.03
C PHE A 704 -27.21 2.98 -2.29
N SER A 705 -27.34 3.18 -0.97
CA SER A 705 -26.27 3.73 -0.13
C SER A 705 -24.99 2.93 -0.23
N SER A 706 -25.05 1.60 -0.16
CA SER A 706 -23.89 0.72 -0.29
C SER A 706 -23.24 0.85 -1.68
N VAL A 707 -24.04 0.92 -2.75
CA VAL A 707 -23.53 1.10 -4.13
C VAL A 707 -22.84 2.46 -4.27
N SER A 708 -23.39 3.53 -3.68
CA SER A 708 -22.84 4.88 -3.73
C SER A 708 -21.46 4.95 -3.09
N VAL A 709 -21.30 4.39 -1.89
CA VAL A 709 -20.03 4.34 -1.14
C VAL A 709 -18.94 3.63 -1.94
N VAL A 710 -19.28 2.48 -2.53
CA VAL A 710 -18.32 1.72 -3.33
C VAL A 710 -17.93 2.45 -4.60
N THR A 711 -18.93 2.98 -5.33
CA THR A 711 -18.67 3.72 -6.57
C THR A 711 -17.81 4.96 -6.30
N ASN A 712 -18.05 5.65 -5.18
CA ASN A 712 -17.22 6.77 -4.77
C ASN A 712 -15.77 6.33 -4.46
N SER A 713 -15.58 5.21 -3.76
CA SER A 713 -14.24 4.66 -3.49
C SER A 713 -13.50 4.29 -4.76
N LEU A 714 -14.17 3.72 -5.76
CA LEU A 714 -13.56 3.35 -7.05
C LEU A 714 -13.07 4.57 -7.87
N ARG A 715 -13.45 5.80 -7.52
CA ARG A 715 -12.91 7.02 -8.14
C ARG A 715 -11.39 7.16 -7.91
N LEU A 716 -10.87 6.61 -6.79
CA LEU A 716 -9.41 6.60 -6.52
C LEU A 716 -8.60 5.89 -7.62
N ARG A 717 -9.17 4.92 -8.32
CA ARG A 717 -8.49 4.26 -9.46
C ARG A 717 -8.16 5.21 -10.62
N ARG A 718 -8.92 6.30 -10.75
CA ARG A 718 -8.75 7.28 -11.82
C ARG A 718 -7.83 8.42 -11.44
N LEU A 719 -7.31 8.40 -10.22
CA LEU A 719 -6.37 9.41 -9.77
C LEU A 719 -5.09 9.28 -10.60
N ARG A 720 -4.70 10.37 -11.25
CA ARG A 720 -3.39 10.50 -11.88
C ARG A 720 -2.39 10.86 -10.77
N LEU A 721 -1.46 9.98 -10.55
CA LEU A 721 -0.32 10.14 -9.65
C LEU A 721 0.87 10.57 -10.48
#